data_d9654ec9e45eb1a50ae0ff9e940cb3b0
#
_entry.id   d9654ec9e45eb1a50ae0ff9e940cb3b0
#
_cell.length_a   1.000
_cell.length_b   1.000
_cell.length_c   1.000
_cell.angle_alpha   90.00
_cell.angle_beta   90.00
_cell.angle_gamma   90.00
#
_symmetry.space_group_name_H-M   'P 1'
#
loop_
_entity.id
_entity.type
_entity.pdbx_description
1 polymer ?
#
loop_
_entity_poly.entity_id
_entity_poly.type
_entity_poly.pdbx_seq_one_letter_code
_entity_poly.pdbx_strand_id
1 'polypeptide(L)'
;MTKQEFREFIKDRMVFLDGATGSNLMLRGMPGGVCPEKWIMENTQVLIGLQKEYVAAGANILYAPTFTANRCKLKEYGLEGQLRQINAAMVAASREAAGGKALVAGDLTMTGEQLAPIGSMDFEELIDIYKEQIACIEEAGADLLVVETMMSLQESRAALLAAKEICPDLPVMVTMTFEGDGRSLYGTDAATAAVVLESLGAAVIGANCSTGPEQMAGIIRQMASVTRIPVIAKPNAGLPSLNEEGKTVYEMRPREFAEEMQAVYEAGASMIGGCCGTTPEHIADLHESFAGKMPAQVNRRPSGIRYLTSERKTIAFGLEDPFLIIGERINPTGKKKLQAQLREGSFEMVTRFAEEQEAGGASVLDVNMGMSGIDEKEMMLRALEEVGGVSQLPLSLDSSHVEVLEAALRRYPGRALINSISLEKEKFEKLIPMAQKYGAMFILLPLSDVGLPESLQEKKEIIETILERAFACGLAEEDIIVDGLVTTVGANPRAALETLETIRYCKEKQLATVCGLSNISFGLPERSYVNSVFLTMAIQAGLTMAIANPSQELLVASAFASDMLLCKEESALRYIEYAGTCTGIKPVSSAAQTTETSGQKEKNSGRQPSVNGVSGAATSGEKSPGETLPFSAVYEAVLKGNRSGIEQITRRALEEGASARELLDTCLLPAINQVGELFDKGKYFLPQLISSAEAMKLSIGVLEPLLSSDGKQEKMPVVVIATVEGDIHDIGKNLVALMLRNYGFEVIDLGKDVPKEKIIQAAKEHGAGIIGLSALMTTTMQEMRHVVELAHEEGLDSKIIIGGAVVTQDYADEIHADGYAKDAADTVRLAKRLLGLNEETQGDSHGNE
;
A
#
# COMPACT_ATOMS: atom_id res chain seq x y z
N MET A 1 -17.12 25.39 -8.51
CA MET A 1 -18.03 24.84 -7.47
C MET A 1 -17.25 24.69 -6.16
N THR A 2 -17.85 25.07 -5.02
CA THR A 2 -17.21 24.86 -3.70
C THR A 2 -17.47 23.44 -3.16
N LYS A 3 -16.65 23.02 -2.19
CA LYS A 3 -16.84 21.73 -1.50
C LYS A 3 -18.22 21.60 -0.87
N GLN A 4 -18.78 22.69 -0.36
CA GLN A 4 -20.11 22.68 0.27
C GLN A 4 -21.21 22.53 -0.79
N GLU A 5 -21.15 23.27 -1.90
CA GLU A 5 -22.10 23.14 -3.00
C GLU A 5 -22.08 21.72 -3.57
N PHE A 6 -20.89 21.10 -3.67
CA PHE A 6 -20.76 19.73 -4.13
C PHE A 6 -21.38 18.74 -3.16
N ARG A 7 -21.17 18.92 -1.85
CA ARG A 7 -21.82 18.07 -0.80
C ARG A 7 -23.34 18.14 -0.91
N GLU A 8 -23.93 19.32 -1.08
CA GLU A 8 -25.38 19.45 -1.27
C GLU A 8 -25.84 18.82 -2.60
N PHE A 9 -25.00 18.93 -3.66
CA PHE A 9 -25.32 18.32 -4.96
C PHE A 9 -25.41 16.80 -4.90
N ILE A 10 -24.51 16.11 -4.16
CA ILE A 10 -24.45 14.66 -4.07
C ILE A 10 -25.31 14.09 -2.92
N LYS A 11 -25.88 14.95 -2.08
CA LYS A 11 -26.61 14.53 -0.88
C LYS A 11 -27.91 13.80 -1.23
N ASP A 12 -28.14 12.69 -0.53
CA ASP A 12 -29.37 11.92 -0.55
C ASP A 12 -29.87 11.50 -1.95
N ARG A 13 -28.96 11.30 -2.89
CA ARG A 13 -29.28 10.81 -4.23
C ARG A 13 -28.16 9.96 -4.83
N MET A 14 -28.54 9.10 -5.79
CA MET A 14 -27.54 8.46 -6.67
C MET A 14 -27.02 9.50 -7.67
N VAL A 15 -25.72 9.47 -7.92
CA VAL A 15 -25.06 10.31 -8.91
C VAL A 15 -24.49 9.44 -10.02
N PHE A 16 -24.77 9.82 -11.27
CA PHE A 16 -24.33 9.08 -12.44
C PHE A 16 -23.13 9.79 -13.06
N LEU A 17 -22.06 9.04 -13.24
CA LEU A 17 -20.85 9.45 -13.93
C LEU A 17 -20.94 8.99 -15.40
N ASP A 18 -20.07 9.50 -16.23
CA ASP A 18 -19.94 9.03 -17.60
C ASP A 18 -19.34 7.61 -17.69
N GLY A 19 -19.19 7.11 -18.91
CA GLY A 19 -18.51 5.88 -19.27
C GLY A 19 -17.14 6.12 -19.88
N ALA A 20 -16.64 5.10 -20.58
CA ALA A 20 -15.32 5.13 -21.20
C ALA A 20 -15.21 6.24 -22.27
N THR A 21 -14.13 7.02 -22.21
CA THR A 21 -13.78 7.96 -23.27
C THR A 21 -12.87 7.31 -24.31
N GLY A 22 -11.73 6.75 -23.91
CA GLY A 22 -10.72 6.23 -24.82
C GLY A 22 -11.23 5.14 -25.77
N SER A 23 -11.83 4.06 -25.24
CA SER A 23 -12.36 2.96 -26.07
C SER A 23 -13.45 3.43 -27.05
N ASN A 24 -14.30 4.37 -26.65
CA ASN A 24 -15.33 4.93 -27.53
C ASN A 24 -14.76 5.85 -28.62
N LEU A 25 -13.68 6.61 -28.32
CA LEU A 25 -12.99 7.40 -29.33
C LEU A 25 -12.28 6.52 -30.38
N MET A 26 -11.70 5.39 -29.95
CA MET A 26 -11.13 4.40 -30.87
C MET A 26 -12.19 3.83 -31.81
N LEU A 27 -13.36 3.48 -31.30
CA LEU A 27 -14.50 3.03 -32.13
C LEU A 27 -14.98 4.11 -33.09
N ARG A 28 -14.70 5.39 -32.81
CA ARG A 28 -15.04 6.56 -33.66
C ARG A 28 -13.88 7.06 -34.52
N GLY A 29 -12.81 6.26 -34.63
CA GLY A 29 -11.71 6.48 -35.59
C GLY A 29 -10.43 7.06 -34.99
N MET A 30 -10.26 7.12 -33.67
CA MET A 30 -8.98 7.45 -33.06
C MET A 30 -8.02 6.27 -33.26
N PRO A 31 -6.84 6.48 -33.89
CA PRO A 31 -5.84 5.43 -34.04
C PRO A 31 -5.21 5.04 -32.70
N GLY A 32 -4.69 3.83 -32.58
CA GLY A 32 -3.78 3.48 -31.49
C GLY A 32 -2.44 4.21 -31.60
N GLY A 33 -1.74 4.34 -30.44
CA GLY A 33 -0.39 4.90 -30.39
C GLY A 33 -0.27 6.43 -30.59
N VAL A 34 -1.38 7.16 -30.68
CA VAL A 34 -1.38 8.63 -30.75
C VAL A 34 -1.64 9.26 -29.37
N CYS A 35 -1.17 10.48 -29.16
CA CYS A 35 -1.57 11.26 -28.00
C CYS A 35 -3.09 11.56 -28.08
N PRO A 36 -3.91 11.02 -27.16
CA PRO A 36 -5.36 11.15 -27.25
C PRO A 36 -5.83 12.61 -27.25
N GLU A 37 -5.28 13.43 -26.38
CA GLU A 37 -5.65 14.83 -26.23
C GLU A 37 -5.32 15.63 -27.52
N LYS A 38 -4.18 15.34 -28.15
CA LYS A 38 -3.80 15.95 -29.42
C LYS A 38 -4.79 15.56 -30.50
N TRP A 39 -5.14 14.28 -30.63
CA TRP A 39 -6.12 13.82 -31.59
C TRP A 39 -7.49 14.45 -31.36
N ILE A 40 -7.92 14.56 -30.08
CA ILE A 40 -9.17 15.22 -29.69
C ILE A 40 -9.17 16.68 -30.12
N MET A 41 -8.09 17.42 -29.93
CA MET A 41 -7.98 18.82 -30.38
C MET A 41 -8.21 18.95 -31.88
N GLU A 42 -7.76 18.00 -32.68
CA GLU A 42 -7.95 17.97 -34.14
C GLU A 42 -9.35 17.46 -34.53
N ASN A 43 -10.00 16.69 -33.64
CA ASN A 43 -11.31 16.05 -33.86
C ASN A 43 -12.33 16.40 -32.76
N THR A 44 -12.33 17.62 -32.25
CA THR A 44 -13.08 18.05 -31.05
C THR A 44 -14.57 17.69 -31.11
N GLN A 45 -15.20 17.71 -32.27
CA GLN A 45 -16.61 17.40 -32.44
C GLN A 45 -16.92 15.90 -32.15
N VAL A 46 -15.96 15.00 -32.27
CA VAL A 46 -16.13 13.58 -31.93
C VAL A 46 -16.27 13.42 -30.43
N LEU A 47 -15.42 14.10 -29.65
CA LEU A 47 -15.53 14.11 -28.19
C LEU A 47 -16.84 14.75 -27.73
N ILE A 48 -17.16 15.95 -28.27
CA ILE A 48 -18.39 16.67 -27.91
C ILE A 48 -19.62 15.82 -28.22
N GLY A 49 -19.62 15.10 -29.35
CA GLY A 49 -20.68 14.17 -29.72
C GLY A 49 -20.85 13.04 -28.68
N LEU A 50 -19.75 12.37 -28.35
CA LEU A 50 -19.75 11.29 -27.35
C LEU A 50 -20.25 11.77 -25.96
N GLN A 51 -19.72 12.89 -25.48
CA GLN A 51 -20.10 13.41 -24.17
C GLN A 51 -21.55 13.92 -24.12
N LYS A 52 -22.08 14.45 -25.22
CA LYS A 52 -23.52 14.78 -25.34
C LYS A 52 -24.39 13.53 -25.24
N GLU A 53 -23.94 12.40 -25.80
CA GLU A 53 -24.64 11.12 -25.65
C GLU A 53 -24.63 10.66 -24.18
N TYR A 54 -23.50 10.79 -23.44
CA TYR A 54 -23.48 10.52 -21.99
C TYR A 54 -24.42 11.42 -21.19
N VAL A 55 -24.47 12.72 -21.49
CA VAL A 55 -25.44 13.63 -20.85
C VAL A 55 -26.87 13.22 -21.16
N ALA A 56 -27.16 12.83 -22.39
CA ALA A 56 -28.47 12.33 -22.79
C ALA A 56 -28.83 10.99 -22.11
N ALA A 57 -27.85 10.14 -21.83
CA ALA A 57 -27.97 8.91 -21.08
C ALA A 57 -28.19 9.11 -19.57
N GLY A 58 -28.06 10.34 -19.06
CA GLY A 58 -28.32 10.67 -17.65
C GLY A 58 -27.07 10.94 -16.81
N ALA A 59 -25.89 11.04 -17.40
CA ALA A 59 -24.67 11.39 -16.66
C ALA A 59 -24.81 12.77 -16.02
N ASN A 60 -24.51 12.86 -14.73
CA ASN A 60 -24.53 14.10 -13.94
C ASN A 60 -23.17 14.77 -13.90
N ILE A 61 -22.09 14.03 -14.13
CA ILE A 61 -20.71 14.49 -14.15
C ILE A 61 -20.01 13.87 -15.36
N LEU A 62 -19.36 14.71 -16.16
CA LEU A 62 -18.48 14.32 -17.26
C LEU A 62 -17.03 14.47 -16.82
N TYR A 63 -16.17 13.55 -17.22
CA TYR A 63 -14.73 13.66 -17.04
C TYR A 63 -14.13 14.30 -18.30
N ALA A 64 -13.48 15.47 -18.13
CA ALA A 64 -12.74 16.08 -19.22
C ALA A 64 -11.52 15.21 -19.52
N PRO A 65 -11.23 14.86 -20.78
CA PRO A 65 -10.12 13.97 -21.10
C PRO A 65 -8.75 14.66 -20.97
N THR A 66 -8.45 15.14 -19.76
CA THR A 66 -7.15 15.66 -19.33
C THR A 66 -6.29 14.57 -18.68
N PHE A 67 -6.73 13.33 -18.74
CA PHE A 67 -6.19 12.15 -18.07
C PHE A 67 -4.66 12.02 -18.19
N THR A 68 -4.11 12.09 -19.43
CA THR A 68 -2.66 12.02 -19.67
C THR A 68 -2.02 13.38 -19.98
N ALA A 69 -2.72 14.50 -19.75
CA ALA A 69 -2.25 15.85 -20.08
C ALA A 69 -1.31 16.47 -19.02
N ASN A 70 -0.50 15.66 -18.32
CA ASN A 70 0.59 16.11 -17.46
C ASN A 70 1.90 16.21 -18.25
N ARG A 71 2.90 16.94 -17.71
CA ARG A 71 4.16 17.18 -18.43
C ARG A 71 4.96 15.90 -18.72
N CYS A 72 4.89 14.89 -17.86
CA CYS A 72 5.60 13.63 -18.08
C CYS A 72 5.03 12.87 -19.28
N LYS A 73 3.72 12.68 -19.30
CA LYS A 73 3.04 12.01 -20.41
C LYS A 73 3.10 12.78 -21.71
N LEU A 74 2.91 14.09 -21.68
CA LEU A 74 3.02 14.93 -22.88
C LEU A 74 4.44 14.96 -23.46
N LYS A 75 5.48 14.82 -22.62
CA LYS A 75 6.87 14.73 -23.06
C LYS A 75 7.14 13.50 -23.93
N GLU A 76 6.43 12.40 -23.71
CA GLU A 76 6.54 11.18 -24.54
C GLU A 76 6.21 11.48 -26.02
N TYR A 77 5.37 12.51 -26.26
CA TYR A 77 4.96 12.94 -27.59
C TYR A 77 5.59 14.28 -28.03
N GLY A 78 6.52 14.85 -27.23
CA GLY A 78 7.12 16.17 -27.52
C GLY A 78 6.12 17.32 -27.39
N LEU A 79 5.09 17.18 -26.55
CA LEU A 79 3.97 18.12 -26.40
C LEU A 79 3.96 18.86 -25.06
N GLU A 80 4.97 18.68 -24.20
CA GLU A 80 5.04 19.26 -22.86
C GLU A 80 4.91 20.79 -22.86
N GLY A 81 5.39 21.45 -23.91
CA GLY A 81 5.25 22.90 -24.11
C GLY A 81 3.81 23.37 -24.42
N GLN A 82 2.88 22.45 -24.69
CA GLN A 82 1.48 22.73 -25.00
C GLN A 82 0.54 22.37 -23.84
N LEU A 83 1.04 22.00 -22.68
CA LEU A 83 0.28 21.51 -21.53
C LEU A 83 -0.92 22.39 -21.18
N ARG A 84 -0.73 23.70 -21.04
CA ARG A 84 -1.82 24.66 -20.75
C ARG A 84 -2.88 24.67 -21.87
N GLN A 85 -2.46 24.68 -23.11
CA GLN A 85 -3.38 24.73 -24.26
C GLN A 85 -4.22 23.45 -24.36
N ILE A 86 -3.59 22.30 -24.13
CA ILE A 86 -4.22 20.97 -24.18
C ILE A 86 -5.27 20.86 -23.07
N ASN A 87 -4.89 21.08 -21.81
CA ASN A 87 -5.83 21.00 -20.68
C ASN A 87 -7.01 21.96 -20.86
N ALA A 88 -6.75 23.22 -21.28
CA ALA A 88 -7.81 24.19 -21.53
C ALA A 88 -8.78 23.75 -22.65
N ALA A 89 -8.27 23.18 -23.74
CA ALA A 89 -9.09 22.70 -24.86
C ALA A 89 -9.99 21.51 -24.41
N MET A 90 -9.47 20.58 -23.63
CA MET A 90 -10.23 19.42 -23.13
C MET A 90 -11.37 19.85 -22.21
N VAL A 91 -11.09 20.73 -21.25
CA VAL A 91 -12.13 21.26 -20.34
C VAL A 91 -13.18 22.05 -21.11
N ALA A 92 -12.77 22.89 -22.06
CA ALA A 92 -13.69 23.68 -22.89
C ALA A 92 -14.63 22.82 -23.73
N ALA A 93 -14.11 21.77 -24.37
CA ALA A 93 -14.92 20.82 -25.15
C ALA A 93 -15.94 20.08 -24.28
N SER A 94 -15.52 19.66 -23.08
CA SER A 94 -16.42 18.97 -22.13
C SER A 94 -17.50 19.91 -21.58
N ARG A 95 -17.18 21.21 -21.33
CA ARG A 95 -18.17 22.19 -20.93
C ARG A 95 -19.19 22.49 -22.03
N GLU A 96 -18.74 22.52 -23.30
CA GLU A 96 -19.65 22.63 -24.44
C GLU A 96 -20.59 21.42 -24.52
N ALA A 97 -20.07 20.21 -24.33
CA ALA A 97 -20.88 19.01 -24.34
C ALA A 97 -21.88 18.95 -23.16
N ALA A 98 -21.44 19.34 -21.98
CA ALA A 98 -22.27 19.41 -20.78
C ALA A 98 -23.46 20.36 -20.91
N GLY A 99 -23.25 21.51 -21.60
CA GLY A 99 -24.31 22.47 -21.86
C GLY A 99 -25.07 22.98 -20.63
N GLY A 100 -24.40 22.97 -19.46
CA GLY A 100 -24.96 23.32 -18.16
C GLY A 100 -25.90 22.26 -17.53
N LYS A 101 -26.00 21.08 -18.12
CA LYS A 101 -26.83 19.96 -17.62
C LYS A 101 -26.05 18.97 -16.78
N ALA A 102 -24.75 18.91 -16.93
CA ALA A 102 -23.82 18.10 -16.14
C ALA A 102 -22.67 18.96 -15.63
N LEU A 103 -22.01 18.55 -14.54
CA LEU A 103 -20.76 19.09 -14.07
C LEU A 103 -19.60 18.55 -14.91
N VAL A 104 -18.49 19.29 -14.95
CA VAL A 104 -17.26 18.87 -15.62
C VAL A 104 -16.14 18.71 -14.61
N ALA A 105 -15.63 17.50 -14.47
CA ALA A 105 -14.46 17.17 -13.65
C ALA A 105 -13.20 17.24 -14.52
N GLY A 106 -12.18 17.95 -14.05
CA GLY A 106 -10.84 17.82 -14.60
C GLY A 106 -10.23 16.51 -14.15
N ASP A 107 -9.73 15.71 -15.09
CA ASP A 107 -9.30 14.34 -14.86
C ASP A 107 -7.77 14.25 -14.79
N LEU A 108 -7.28 13.58 -13.74
CA LEU A 108 -5.88 13.40 -13.41
C LEU A 108 -5.61 11.90 -13.17
N THR A 109 -4.45 11.42 -13.62
CA THR A 109 -4.02 10.06 -13.36
C THR A 109 -2.52 10.01 -13.02
N MET A 110 -1.97 8.81 -12.89
CA MET A 110 -0.55 8.60 -12.62
C MET A 110 0.33 9.19 -13.72
N THR A 111 1.50 9.72 -13.30
CA THR A 111 2.50 10.28 -14.20
C THR A 111 3.20 9.22 -15.05
N GLY A 112 3.20 7.97 -14.59
CA GLY A 112 3.96 6.86 -15.18
C GLY A 112 5.39 6.77 -14.66
N GLU A 113 5.83 7.74 -13.87
CA GLU A 113 7.13 7.72 -13.22
C GLU A 113 7.04 7.07 -11.83
N GLN A 114 8.08 6.40 -11.40
CA GLN A 114 8.11 5.75 -10.09
C GLN A 114 8.81 6.64 -9.07
N LEU A 115 8.17 6.78 -7.88
CA LEU A 115 8.75 7.49 -6.75
C LEU A 115 10.00 6.82 -6.19
N ALA A 116 10.95 7.63 -5.73
CA ALA A 116 12.05 7.12 -4.93
C ALA A 116 11.53 6.45 -3.63
N PRO A 117 12.17 5.36 -3.15
CA PRO A 117 13.41 4.75 -3.64
C PRO A 117 13.20 3.69 -4.74
N ILE A 118 11.98 3.43 -5.18
CA ILE A 118 11.66 2.44 -6.22
C ILE A 118 12.11 2.95 -7.59
N GLY A 119 11.80 4.20 -7.89
CA GLY A 119 12.26 4.91 -9.08
C GLY A 119 13.14 6.10 -8.71
N SER A 120 13.19 7.08 -9.61
CA SER A 120 14.02 8.28 -9.44
C SER A 120 13.22 9.56 -9.16
N MET A 121 11.86 9.51 -9.23
CA MET A 121 11.01 10.68 -9.04
C MET A 121 11.00 11.13 -7.58
N ASP A 122 11.35 12.39 -7.32
CA ASP A 122 11.18 12.99 -5.99
C ASP A 122 9.71 13.32 -5.72
N PHE A 123 9.29 13.19 -4.45
CA PHE A 123 7.89 13.41 -4.06
C PHE A 123 7.45 14.88 -4.25
N GLU A 124 8.33 15.84 -4.01
CA GLU A 124 8.01 17.27 -4.23
C GLU A 124 7.93 17.58 -5.72
N GLU A 125 8.82 16.99 -6.53
CA GLU A 125 8.73 17.11 -7.98
C GLU A 125 7.41 16.54 -8.51
N LEU A 126 6.97 15.40 -7.99
CA LEU A 126 5.67 14.82 -8.33
C LEU A 126 4.51 15.75 -7.98
N ILE A 127 4.53 16.36 -6.78
CA ILE A 127 3.53 17.36 -6.38
C ILE A 127 3.53 18.54 -7.34
N ASP A 128 4.70 19.04 -7.76
CA ASP A 128 4.81 20.17 -8.68
C ASP A 128 4.26 19.83 -10.08
N ILE A 129 4.43 18.58 -10.54
CA ILE A 129 3.81 18.11 -11.79
C ILE A 129 2.29 18.20 -11.70
N TYR A 130 1.69 17.72 -10.62
CA TYR A 130 0.25 17.80 -10.41
C TYR A 130 -0.24 19.25 -10.26
N LYS A 131 0.49 20.09 -9.52
CA LYS A 131 0.14 21.52 -9.39
C LYS A 131 0.08 22.23 -10.75
N GLU A 132 1.04 21.97 -11.63
CA GLU A 132 1.10 22.53 -12.96
C GLU A 132 -0.17 22.18 -13.77
N GLN A 133 -0.56 20.92 -13.79
CA GLN A 133 -1.74 20.46 -14.51
C GLN A 133 -3.03 20.98 -13.86
N ILE A 134 -3.16 20.88 -12.53
CA ILE A 134 -4.33 21.33 -11.77
C ILE A 134 -4.58 22.82 -11.98
N ALA A 135 -3.54 23.66 -11.95
CA ALA A 135 -3.66 25.10 -12.22
C ALA A 135 -4.26 25.38 -13.61
N CYS A 136 -3.84 24.61 -14.63
CA CYS A 136 -4.40 24.75 -15.97
C CYS A 136 -5.87 24.33 -16.06
N ILE A 137 -6.25 23.27 -15.35
CA ILE A 137 -7.62 22.74 -15.29
C ILE A 137 -8.54 23.72 -14.53
N GLU A 138 -8.08 24.28 -13.40
CA GLU A 138 -8.81 25.27 -12.62
C GLU A 138 -9.05 26.54 -13.45
N GLU A 139 -8.00 27.09 -14.07
CA GLU A 139 -8.10 28.27 -14.96
C GLU A 139 -9.06 28.04 -16.12
N ALA A 140 -9.13 26.82 -16.66
CA ALA A 140 -10.08 26.44 -17.71
C ALA A 140 -11.52 26.33 -17.19
N GLY A 141 -11.74 26.37 -15.88
CA GLY A 141 -13.05 26.45 -15.25
C GLY A 141 -13.75 25.12 -15.08
N ALA A 142 -13.01 24.05 -14.76
CA ALA A 142 -13.60 22.80 -14.31
C ALA A 142 -14.40 23.01 -13.01
N ASP A 143 -15.49 22.27 -12.83
CA ASP A 143 -16.36 22.38 -11.64
C ASP A 143 -15.77 21.66 -10.42
N LEU A 144 -14.99 20.58 -10.66
CA LEU A 144 -14.32 19.75 -9.66
C LEU A 144 -13.12 19.02 -10.30
N LEU A 145 -12.35 18.34 -9.49
CA LEU A 145 -11.27 17.46 -9.93
C LEU A 145 -11.63 15.98 -9.67
N VAL A 146 -11.13 15.12 -10.53
CA VAL A 146 -11.05 13.68 -10.27
C VAL A 146 -9.60 13.20 -10.45
N VAL A 147 -9.13 12.40 -9.53
CA VAL A 147 -7.86 11.67 -9.58
C VAL A 147 -8.25 10.21 -9.73
N GLU A 148 -8.12 9.65 -10.94
CA GLU A 148 -8.63 8.29 -11.19
C GLU A 148 -7.56 7.31 -11.67
N THR A 149 -7.87 6.03 -11.58
CA THR A 149 -7.02 4.90 -12.03
C THR A 149 -5.66 4.87 -11.32
N MET A 150 -5.66 5.26 -10.03
CA MET A 150 -4.45 5.33 -9.24
C MET A 150 -4.08 3.95 -8.67
N MET A 151 -2.86 3.49 -8.93
CA MET A 151 -2.32 2.23 -8.40
C MET A 151 -1.46 2.45 -7.17
N SER A 152 -0.98 3.70 -6.95
CA SER A 152 -0.15 4.10 -5.81
C SER A 152 -0.91 5.03 -4.88
N LEU A 153 -1.01 4.65 -3.60
CA LEU A 153 -1.59 5.52 -2.56
C LEU A 153 -0.75 6.79 -2.38
N GLN A 154 0.58 6.67 -2.47
CA GLN A 154 1.49 7.80 -2.30
C GLN A 154 1.33 8.82 -3.43
N GLU A 155 1.17 8.37 -4.67
CA GLU A 155 0.91 9.25 -5.81
C GLU A 155 -0.50 9.89 -5.73
N SER A 156 -1.52 9.13 -5.28
CA SER A 156 -2.86 9.66 -4.99
C SER A 156 -2.82 10.78 -3.94
N ARG A 157 -1.99 10.61 -2.89
CA ARG A 157 -1.75 11.64 -1.87
C ARG A 157 -1.07 12.87 -2.45
N ALA A 158 -0.07 12.69 -3.33
CA ALA A 158 0.62 13.80 -3.98
C ALA A 158 -0.35 14.66 -4.81
N ALA A 159 -1.21 14.03 -5.61
CA ALA A 159 -2.24 14.72 -6.40
C ALA A 159 -3.24 15.48 -5.50
N LEU A 160 -3.69 14.85 -4.41
CA LEU A 160 -4.63 15.47 -3.47
C LEU A 160 -3.99 16.63 -2.69
N LEU A 161 -2.72 16.51 -2.29
CA LEU A 161 -1.96 17.61 -1.67
C LEU A 161 -1.75 18.76 -2.64
N ALA A 162 -1.40 18.48 -3.89
CA ALA A 162 -1.27 19.49 -4.94
C ALA A 162 -2.59 20.27 -5.13
N ALA A 163 -3.73 19.56 -5.18
CA ALA A 163 -5.05 20.19 -5.27
C ALA A 163 -5.36 21.07 -4.04
N LYS A 164 -5.06 20.59 -2.82
CA LYS A 164 -5.26 21.39 -1.59
C LYS A 164 -4.40 22.67 -1.56
N GLU A 165 -3.24 22.66 -2.19
CA GLU A 165 -2.31 23.79 -2.21
C GLU A 165 -2.64 24.80 -3.33
N ILE A 166 -3.20 24.35 -4.46
CA ILE A 166 -3.54 25.21 -5.61
C ILE A 166 -4.99 25.70 -5.54
N CYS A 167 -5.94 24.80 -5.32
CA CYS A 167 -7.39 25.09 -5.36
C CYS A 167 -8.11 24.52 -4.12
N PRO A 168 -7.85 25.05 -2.90
CA PRO A 168 -8.32 24.49 -1.63
C PRO A 168 -9.85 24.34 -1.52
N ASP A 169 -10.61 25.13 -2.25
CA ASP A 169 -12.07 25.14 -2.25
C ASP A 169 -12.69 24.18 -3.26
N LEU A 170 -11.92 23.73 -4.26
CA LEU A 170 -12.41 22.83 -5.29
C LEU A 170 -12.59 21.40 -4.74
N PRO A 171 -13.75 20.76 -4.95
CA PRO A 171 -13.90 19.35 -4.53
C PRO A 171 -13.02 18.42 -5.38
N VAL A 172 -12.45 17.43 -4.71
CA VAL A 172 -11.61 16.40 -5.35
C VAL A 172 -12.21 15.04 -5.08
N MET A 173 -12.52 14.30 -6.12
CA MET A 173 -12.86 12.88 -6.08
C MET A 173 -11.59 12.07 -6.31
N VAL A 174 -11.42 10.95 -5.61
CA VAL A 174 -10.24 10.08 -5.80
C VAL A 174 -10.68 8.64 -5.96
N THR A 175 -10.25 7.97 -7.03
CA THR A 175 -10.47 6.54 -7.23
C THR A 175 -9.15 5.82 -7.48
N MET A 176 -9.01 4.66 -6.84
CA MET A 176 -7.88 3.78 -7.02
C MET A 176 -8.28 2.53 -7.78
N THR A 177 -7.28 1.87 -8.35
CA THR A 177 -7.44 0.60 -9.06
C THR A 177 -6.90 -0.52 -8.21
N PHE A 178 -7.68 -1.60 -8.08
CA PHE A 178 -7.36 -2.77 -7.27
C PHE A 178 -7.35 -4.01 -8.14
N GLU A 179 -6.42 -4.91 -7.88
CA GLU A 179 -6.35 -6.22 -8.54
C GLU A 179 -7.42 -7.17 -8.00
N GLY A 180 -7.49 -8.38 -8.56
CA GLY A 180 -8.50 -9.38 -8.19
C GLY A 180 -8.46 -9.83 -6.72
N ASP A 181 -7.35 -9.62 -6.01
CA ASP A 181 -7.18 -9.88 -4.59
C ASP A 181 -7.68 -8.73 -3.68
N GLY A 182 -8.15 -7.64 -4.26
CA GLY A 182 -8.65 -6.44 -3.55
C GLY A 182 -7.54 -5.50 -3.07
N ARG A 183 -6.31 -5.63 -3.60
CA ARG A 183 -5.18 -4.75 -3.30
C ARG A 183 -4.71 -4.00 -4.54
N SER A 184 -4.13 -2.83 -4.33
CA SER A 184 -3.44 -2.11 -5.41
C SER A 184 -2.09 -2.77 -5.72
N LEU A 185 -1.48 -2.41 -6.84
CA LEU A 185 -0.15 -2.89 -7.25
C LEU A 185 0.92 -2.72 -6.16
N TYR A 186 0.81 -1.69 -5.31
CA TYR A 186 1.72 -1.42 -4.19
C TYR A 186 1.27 -2.08 -2.87
N GLY A 187 0.22 -2.89 -2.89
CA GLY A 187 -0.25 -3.68 -1.75
C GLY A 187 -1.23 -2.95 -0.82
N THR A 188 -1.68 -1.75 -1.16
CA THR A 188 -2.69 -1.01 -0.40
C THR A 188 -4.05 -1.68 -0.54
N ASP A 189 -4.70 -2.02 0.57
CA ASP A 189 -6.08 -2.51 0.55
C ASP A 189 -7.11 -1.37 0.48
N ALA A 190 -8.34 -1.72 0.10
CA ALA A 190 -9.41 -0.74 -0.13
C ALA A 190 -9.78 0.05 1.15
N ALA A 191 -9.73 -0.58 2.32
CA ALA A 191 -10.02 0.09 3.59
C ALA A 191 -8.93 1.11 3.95
N THR A 192 -7.65 0.74 3.78
CA THR A 192 -6.51 1.64 3.99
C THR A 192 -6.57 2.85 3.07
N ALA A 193 -6.82 2.62 1.78
CA ALA A 193 -7.00 3.70 0.80
C ALA A 193 -8.13 4.65 1.22
N ALA A 194 -9.28 4.11 1.62
CA ALA A 194 -10.43 4.90 2.05
C ALA A 194 -10.11 5.79 3.26
N VAL A 195 -9.49 5.22 4.30
CA VAL A 195 -9.12 5.95 5.53
C VAL A 195 -8.14 7.08 5.22
N VAL A 196 -7.09 6.81 4.44
CA VAL A 196 -6.05 7.81 4.13
C VAL A 196 -6.62 8.94 3.29
N LEU A 197 -7.32 8.63 2.21
CA LEU A 197 -7.85 9.64 1.27
C LEU A 197 -8.97 10.49 1.89
N GLU A 198 -9.88 9.88 2.69
CA GLU A 198 -10.88 10.64 3.45
C GLU A 198 -10.21 11.58 4.44
N SER A 199 -9.28 11.10 5.26
CA SER A 199 -8.61 11.91 6.27
C SER A 199 -7.79 13.06 5.64
N LEU A 200 -7.22 12.83 4.45
CA LEU A 200 -6.51 13.85 3.70
C LEU A 200 -7.46 14.87 3.03
N GLY A 201 -8.78 14.64 3.04
CA GLY A 201 -9.81 15.61 2.64
C GLY A 201 -10.35 15.42 1.23
N ALA A 202 -10.29 14.22 0.65
CA ALA A 202 -11.07 13.88 -0.53
C ALA A 202 -12.55 14.11 -0.28
N ALA A 203 -13.27 14.63 -1.27
CA ALA A 203 -14.72 14.84 -1.16
C ALA A 203 -15.50 13.54 -1.38
N VAL A 204 -14.95 12.64 -2.19
CA VAL A 204 -15.48 11.32 -2.53
C VAL A 204 -14.29 10.39 -2.79
N ILE A 205 -14.41 9.14 -2.42
CA ILE A 205 -13.40 8.11 -2.70
C ILE A 205 -14.03 6.95 -3.45
N GLY A 206 -13.25 6.09 -4.05
CA GLY A 206 -13.80 4.89 -4.70
C GLY A 206 -12.80 4.05 -5.45
N ALA A 207 -13.36 3.21 -6.33
CA ALA A 207 -12.59 2.32 -7.19
C ALA A 207 -13.06 2.44 -8.64
N ASN A 208 -12.11 2.31 -9.58
CA ASN A 208 -12.40 2.25 -11.00
C ASN A 208 -11.44 1.32 -11.74
N CYS A 209 -11.84 0.86 -12.91
CA CYS A 209 -11.06 0.03 -13.82
C CYS A 209 -10.71 -1.36 -13.25
N SER A 210 -9.80 -2.09 -13.90
CA SER A 210 -9.26 -3.44 -13.60
C SER A 210 -10.29 -4.56 -13.58
N THR A 211 -11.41 -4.38 -12.89
CA THR A 211 -12.40 -5.44 -12.63
C THR A 211 -13.78 -5.10 -13.16
N GLY A 212 -14.62 -6.14 -13.30
CA GLY A 212 -16.05 -5.99 -13.54
C GLY A 212 -16.84 -5.67 -12.27
N PRO A 213 -18.19 -5.49 -12.38
CA PRO A 213 -19.02 -5.11 -11.23
C PRO A 213 -18.99 -6.12 -10.08
N GLU A 214 -18.97 -7.42 -10.37
CA GLU A 214 -18.99 -8.50 -9.37
C GLU A 214 -17.81 -8.37 -8.38
N GLN A 215 -16.59 -8.30 -8.90
CA GLN A 215 -15.38 -8.19 -8.08
C GLN A 215 -15.32 -6.84 -7.37
N MET A 216 -15.71 -5.75 -8.06
CA MET A 216 -15.71 -4.40 -7.49
C MET A 216 -16.64 -4.25 -6.28
N ALA A 217 -17.75 -4.99 -6.20
CA ALA A 217 -18.66 -4.95 -5.06
C ALA A 217 -17.96 -5.27 -3.72
N GLY A 218 -17.01 -6.21 -3.71
CA GLY A 218 -16.20 -6.53 -2.53
C GLY A 218 -15.33 -5.35 -2.07
N ILE A 219 -14.67 -4.67 -3.01
CA ILE A 219 -13.83 -3.49 -2.79
C ILE A 219 -14.66 -2.34 -2.23
N ILE A 220 -15.78 -2.03 -2.86
CA ILE A 220 -16.70 -0.97 -2.43
C ILE A 220 -17.22 -1.22 -1.01
N ARG A 221 -17.55 -2.46 -0.66
CA ARG A 221 -18.03 -2.82 0.69
C ARG A 221 -16.95 -2.55 1.74
N GLN A 222 -15.69 -2.88 1.45
CA GLN A 222 -14.57 -2.60 2.35
C GLN A 222 -14.40 -1.08 2.55
N MET A 223 -14.40 -0.28 1.47
CA MET A 223 -14.32 1.18 1.56
C MET A 223 -15.49 1.75 2.35
N ALA A 224 -16.72 1.34 2.04
CA ALA A 224 -17.94 1.84 2.69
C ALA A 224 -17.95 1.57 4.20
N SER A 225 -17.36 0.48 4.66
CA SER A 225 -17.33 0.10 6.08
C SER A 225 -16.47 1.00 6.96
N VAL A 226 -15.49 1.72 6.38
CA VAL A 226 -14.52 2.55 7.12
C VAL A 226 -14.64 4.04 6.82
N THR A 227 -15.51 4.45 5.90
CA THR A 227 -15.66 5.85 5.47
C THR A 227 -17.03 6.44 5.82
N ARG A 228 -17.08 7.77 5.96
CA ARG A 228 -18.31 8.56 6.12
C ARG A 228 -18.69 9.32 4.84
N ILE A 229 -17.75 9.49 3.91
CA ILE A 229 -17.99 10.18 2.65
C ILE A 229 -18.56 9.24 1.58
N PRO A 230 -19.15 9.78 0.50
CA PRO A 230 -19.69 8.98 -0.59
C PRO A 230 -18.63 8.12 -1.29
N VAL A 231 -19.04 7.00 -1.86
CA VAL A 231 -18.15 6.05 -2.54
C VAL A 231 -18.52 5.95 -4.03
N ILE A 232 -17.50 6.04 -4.89
CA ILE A 232 -17.59 5.89 -6.36
C ILE A 232 -17.30 4.44 -6.76
N ALA A 233 -18.05 3.95 -7.75
CA ALA A 233 -17.71 2.74 -8.48
C ALA A 233 -17.84 2.95 -9.98
N LYS A 234 -16.73 2.75 -10.72
CA LYS A 234 -16.68 2.76 -12.20
C LYS A 234 -16.00 1.48 -12.72
N PRO A 235 -16.66 0.31 -12.68
CA PRO A 235 -16.10 -0.93 -13.21
C PRO A 235 -16.02 -0.92 -14.74
N ASN A 236 -15.25 -1.84 -15.28
CA ASN A 236 -15.24 -2.16 -16.71
C ASN A 236 -16.52 -2.91 -17.10
N ALA A 237 -16.86 -2.91 -18.39
CA ALA A 237 -17.94 -3.73 -18.94
C ALA A 237 -17.53 -5.22 -19.03
N GLY A 238 -17.23 -5.82 -17.89
CA GLY A 238 -16.61 -7.14 -17.77
C GLY A 238 -15.08 -7.10 -17.89
N LEU A 239 -14.46 -8.28 -17.97
CA LEU A 239 -13.02 -8.39 -18.22
C LEU A 239 -12.72 -8.24 -19.72
N PRO A 240 -11.57 -7.67 -20.10
CA PRO A 240 -11.19 -7.58 -21.50
C PRO A 240 -10.98 -8.97 -22.11
N SER A 241 -11.51 -9.21 -23.32
CA SER A 241 -11.26 -10.37 -24.16
C SER A 241 -10.79 -9.92 -25.56
N LEU A 242 -10.20 -10.82 -26.32
CA LEU A 242 -9.82 -10.56 -27.71
C LEU A 242 -10.86 -11.15 -28.64
N ASN A 243 -11.28 -10.39 -29.64
CA ASN A 243 -12.12 -10.93 -30.71
C ASN A 243 -11.27 -11.65 -31.76
N GLU A 244 -11.94 -12.26 -32.77
CA GLU A 244 -11.29 -12.98 -33.88
C GLU A 244 -10.30 -12.10 -34.71
N GLU A 245 -10.43 -10.78 -34.63
CA GLU A 245 -9.54 -9.80 -35.27
C GLU A 245 -8.37 -9.38 -34.38
N GLY A 246 -8.22 -9.96 -33.15
CA GLY A 246 -7.21 -9.58 -32.14
C GLY A 246 -7.46 -8.21 -31.49
N LYS A 247 -8.68 -7.66 -31.62
CA LYS A 247 -9.04 -6.40 -30.98
C LYS A 247 -9.66 -6.65 -29.61
N THR A 248 -9.30 -5.82 -28.65
CA THR A 248 -9.94 -5.86 -27.34
C THR A 248 -11.42 -5.55 -27.44
N VAL A 249 -12.20 -6.43 -26.89
CA VAL A 249 -13.63 -6.26 -26.71
C VAL A 249 -14.00 -6.49 -25.26
N TYR A 250 -15.07 -5.82 -24.86
CA TYR A 250 -15.72 -6.04 -23.58
C TYR A 250 -17.10 -6.61 -23.89
N GLU A 251 -17.38 -7.80 -23.40
CA GLU A 251 -18.53 -8.58 -23.85
C GLU A 251 -19.80 -8.31 -23.04
N MET A 252 -19.66 -7.72 -21.85
CA MET A 252 -20.80 -7.43 -20.99
C MET A 252 -21.72 -6.37 -21.63
N ARG A 253 -22.97 -6.74 -21.81
CA ARG A 253 -23.97 -5.90 -22.46
C ARG A 253 -24.53 -4.85 -21.50
N PRO A 254 -25.08 -3.72 -22.01
CA PRO A 254 -25.61 -2.64 -21.18
C PRO A 254 -26.58 -3.10 -20.06
N ARG A 255 -27.55 -3.96 -20.41
CA ARG A 255 -28.52 -4.47 -19.45
C ARG A 255 -27.89 -5.37 -18.38
N GLU A 256 -27.02 -6.27 -18.79
CA GLU A 256 -26.26 -7.17 -17.90
C GLU A 256 -25.39 -6.37 -16.93
N PHE A 257 -24.67 -5.37 -17.44
CA PHE A 257 -23.89 -4.44 -16.64
C PHE A 257 -24.75 -3.75 -15.56
N ALA A 258 -25.92 -3.21 -15.94
CA ALA A 258 -26.83 -2.56 -15.01
C ALA A 258 -27.40 -3.52 -13.96
N GLU A 259 -27.64 -4.79 -14.31
CA GLU A 259 -28.08 -5.83 -13.38
C GLU A 259 -26.99 -6.21 -12.38
N GLU A 260 -25.75 -6.41 -12.82
CA GLU A 260 -24.62 -6.70 -11.92
C GLU A 260 -24.26 -5.51 -11.02
N MET A 261 -24.44 -4.27 -11.49
CA MET A 261 -24.25 -3.07 -10.68
C MET A 261 -25.20 -3.00 -9.46
N GLN A 262 -26.22 -3.85 -9.37
CA GLN A 262 -27.04 -3.97 -8.18
C GLN A 262 -26.22 -4.40 -6.95
N ALA A 263 -25.26 -5.33 -7.12
CA ALA A 263 -24.36 -5.76 -6.03
C ALA A 263 -23.43 -4.63 -5.58
N VAL A 264 -22.96 -3.81 -6.51
CA VAL A 264 -22.12 -2.62 -6.23
C VAL A 264 -22.91 -1.54 -5.47
N TYR A 265 -24.17 -1.29 -5.88
CA TYR A 265 -25.06 -0.40 -5.15
C TYR A 265 -25.32 -0.90 -3.72
N GLU A 266 -25.64 -2.18 -3.54
CA GLU A 266 -25.87 -2.80 -2.23
C GLU A 266 -24.61 -2.81 -1.34
N ALA A 267 -23.41 -2.80 -1.95
CA ALA A 267 -22.13 -2.65 -1.25
C ALA A 267 -21.90 -1.22 -0.71
N GLY A 268 -22.67 -0.21 -1.18
CA GLY A 268 -22.64 1.15 -0.64
C GLY A 268 -22.14 2.22 -1.59
N ALA A 269 -21.98 1.93 -2.88
CA ALA A 269 -21.70 2.95 -3.87
C ALA A 269 -22.88 3.93 -3.97
N SER A 270 -22.58 5.23 -3.97
CA SER A 270 -23.53 6.32 -4.12
C SER A 270 -23.31 7.13 -5.38
N MET A 271 -22.17 6.95 -6.02
CA MET A 271 -21.80 7.49 -7.31
C MET A 271 -21.38 6.33 -8.22
N ILE A 272 -22.04 6.17 -9.35
CA ILE A 272 -21.84 5.02 -10.24
C ILE A 272 -21.66 5.48 -11.68
N GLY A 273 -20.84 4.78 -12.41
CA GLY A 273 -20.55 5.01 -13.83
C GLY A 273 -19.89 3.78 -14.42
N GLY A 274 -19.18 3.97 -15.51
CA GLY A 274 -18.44 2.90 -16.15
C GLY A 274 -17.02 3.32 -16.53
N CYS A 275 -16.12 2.34 -16.64
CA CYS A 275 -14.77 2.51 -17.16
C CYS A 275 -14.65 1.77 -18.50
N CYS A 276 -13.55 1.13 -18.80
CA CYS A 276 -13.27 0.53 -20.10
C CYS A 276 -14.42 -0.35 -20.62
N GLY A 277 -14.71 -0.23 -21.93
CA GLY A 277 -15.76 -0.99 -22.62
C GLY A 277 -17.19 -0.44 -22.44
N THR A 278 -17.45 0.44 -21.47
CA THR A 278 -18.79 1.00 -21.29
C THR A 278 -19.10 2.09 -22.34
N THR A 279 -20.34 2.11 -22.82
CA THR A 279 -20.86 3.03 -23.84
C THR A 279 -21.98 3.91 -23.28
N PRO A 280 -22.47 4.91 -24.02
CA PRO A 280 -23.66 5.68 -23.62
C PRO A 280 -24.87 4.81 -23.27
N GLU A 281 -25.08 3.66 -23.95
CA GLU A 281 -26.17 2.74 -23.68
C GLU A 281 -26.00 2.09 -22.28
N HIS A 282 -24.77 1.76 -21.86
CA HIS A 282 -24.51 1.25 -20.51
C HIS A 282 -24.93 2.27 -19.45
N ILE A 283 -24.61 3.52 -19.66
CA ILE A 283 -24.98 4.59 -18.70
C ILE A 283 -26.50 4.83 -18.73
N ALA A 284 -27.15 4.71 -19.88
CA ALA A 284 -28.61 4.84 -19.98
C ALA A 284 -29.34 3.73 -19.20
N ASP A 285 -28.93 2.46 -19.36
CA ASP A 285 -29.51 1.34 -18.64
C ASP A 285 -29.21 1.42 -17.12
N LEU A 286 -28.01 1.90 -16.78
CA LEU A 286 -27.62 2.18 -15.40
C LEU A 286 -28.52 3.27 -14.80
N HIS A 287 -28.74 4.38 -15.52
CA HIS A 287 -29.62 5.45 -15.10
C HIS A 287 -31.05 4.96 -14.95
N GLU A 288 -31.61 4.21 -15.92
CA GLU A 288 -32.93 3.63 -15.83
C GLU A 288 -33.11 2.75 -14.58
N SER A 289 -32.09 1.96 -14.22
CA SER A 289 -32.13 1.03 -13.10
C SER A 289 -32.03 1.70 -11.72
N PHE A 290 -31.35 2.84 -11.62
CA PHE A 290 -31.01 3.47 -10.34
C PHE A 290 -31.50 4.92 -10.18
N ALA A 291 -32.06 5.57 -11.21
CA ALA A 291 -32.60 6.92 -11.08
C ALA A 291 -33.71 6.97 -10.03
N GLY A 292 -33.65 8.00 -9.18
CA GLY A 292 -34.59 8.17 -8.08
C GLY A 292 -34.39 7.24 -6.87
N LYS A 293 -33.43 6.31 -6.91
CA LYS A 293 -33.03 5.57 -5.71
C LYS A 293 -32.20 6.49 -4.79
N MET A 294 -32.31 6.24 -3.48
CA MET A 294 -31.40 6.78 -2.47
C MET A 294 -30.16 5.89 -2.40
N PRO A 295 -29.00 6.41 -1.96
CA PRO A 295 -27.85 5.56 -1.65
C PRO A 295 -28.23 4.44 -0.70
N ALA A 296 -27.70 3.24 -0.94
CA ALA A 296 -27.99 2.08 -0.10
C ALA A 296 -27.62 2.34 1.36
N GLN A 297 -28.48 1.89 2.26
CA GLN A 297 -28.18 1.92 3.69
C GLN A 297 -27.24 0.76 4.01
N VAL A 298 -25.96 1.07 4.20
CA VAL A 298 -24.92 0.10 4.53
C VAL A 298 -24.29 0.44 5.88
N ASN A 299 -23.62 -0.54 6.46
CA ASN A 299 -22.81 -0.31 7.66
C ASN A 299 -21.64 0.60 7.28
N ARG A 300 -21.74 1.86 7.63
CA ARG A 300 -20.69 2.88 7.50
C ARG A 300 -19.79 2.84 8.73
N ARG A 301 -18.67 3.56 8.66
CA ARG A 301 -17.73 3.74 9.78
C ARG A 301 -18.49 3.95 11.09
N PRO A 302 -18.34 3.08 12.10
CA PRO A 302 -18.99 3.25 13.40
C PRO A 302 -18.51 4.53 14.09
N SER A 303 -19.37 5.16 14.85
CA SER A 303 -18.99 6.31 15.71
C SER A 303 -18.02 5.84 16.78
N GLY A 304 -17.03 6.66 17.11
CA GLY A 304 -16.03 6.37 18.14
C GLY A 304 -14.88 5.44 17.71
N ILE A 305 -14.93 4.89 16.50
CA ILE A 305 -13.79 4.10 15.96
C ILE A 305 -12.77 5.03 15.32
N ARG A 306 -11.52 4.81 15.69
CA ARG A 306 -10.32 5.54 15.26
C ARG A 306 -9.48 4.66 14.37
N TYR A 307 -8.76 5.29 13.43
CA TYR A 307 -7.92 4.56 12.48
C TYR A 307 -6.54 5.19 12.39
N LEU A 308 -5.50 4.36 12.53
CA LEU A 308 -4.12 4.67 12.16
C LEU A 308 -3.74 3.74 11.01
N THR A 309 -2.98 4.23 10.05
CA THR A 309 -2.58 3.39 8.91
C THR A 309 -1.12 3.56 8.55
N SER A 310 -0.51 2.49 8.06
CA SER A 310 0.63 2.56 7.16
C SER A 310 0.11 2.70 5.72
N GLU A 311 0.95 2.47 4.73
CA GLU A 311 0.53 2.39 3.32
C GLU A 311 -0.35 1.15 3.03
N ARG A 312 -0.19 0.07 3.82
CA ARG A 312 -0.72 -1.27 3.51
C ARG A 312 -1.58 -1.87 4.59
N LYS A 313 -1.62 -1.28 5.77
CA LYS A 313 -2.31 -1.82 6.95
C LYS A 313 -3.05 -0.75 7.72
N THR A 314 -4.30 -1.02 8.04
CA THR A 314 -5.13 -0.20 8.91
C THR A 314 -5.24 -0.85 10.30
N ILE A 315 -5.02 -0.06 11.33
CA ILE A 315 -5.32 -0.39 12.72
C ILE A 315 -6.56 0.41 13.14
N ALA A 316 -7.63 -0.30 13.42
CA ALA A 316 -8.86 0.27 13.96
C ALA A 316 -8.89 0.07 15.48
N PHE A 317 -9.39 1.05 16.24
CA PHE A 317 -9.56 0.94 17.67
C PHE A 317 -10.65 1.88 18.22
N GLY A 318 -11.39 1.39 19.18
CA GLY A 318 -12.34 2.11 20.00
C GLY A 318 -11.92 2.14 21.48
N LEU A 319 -12.77 2.67 22.32
CA LEU A 319 -12.49 2.76 23.77
C LEU A 319 -12.61 1.41 24.49
N GLU A 320 -13.46 0.54 23.96
CA GLU A 320 -13.70 -0.79 24.55
C GLU A 320 -12.97 -1.92 23.80
N ASP A 321 -12.21 -1.57 22.74
CA ASP A 321 -11.41 -2.53 21.98
C ASP A 321 -10.16 -2.97 22.74
N PRO A 322 -9.48 -4.05 22.30
CA PRO A 322 -8.23 -4.50 22.89
C PRO A 322 -7.18 -3.40 22.98
N PHE A 323 -6.42 -3.40 24.06
CA PHE A 323 -5.35 -2.45 24.33
C PHE A 323 -4.23 -2.50 23.29
N LEU A 324 -3.71 -1.33 22.88
CA LEU A 324 -2.66 -1.20 21.88
C LEU A 324 -1.31 -0.81 22.51
N ILE A 325 -0.21 -1.32 21.93
CA ILE A 325 1.14 -0.96 22.33
C ILE A 325 1.79 -0.12 21.23
N ILE A 326 2.27 1.07 21.58
CA ILE A 326 3.14 1.90 20.75
C ILE A 326 4.59 1.57 21.13
N GLY A 327 5.34 1.00 20.21
CA GLY A 327 6.73 0.57 20.47
C GLY A 327 7.69 1.75 20.56
N GLU A 328 8.41 1.90 21.69
CA GLU A 328 9.24 3.05 22.05
C GLU A 328 10.75 2.91 21.71
N ARG A 329 11.16 1.83 21.04
CA ARG A 329 12.60 1.53 20.92
C ARG A 329 13.34 2.33 19.88
N ILE A 330 12.65 2.85 18.86
CA ILE A 330 13.24 3.68 17.78
C ILE A 330 13.36 5.12 18.29
N ASN A 331 14.23 5.30 19.25
CA ASN A 331 14.53 6.60 19.88
C ASN A 331 16.00 6.59 20.34
N PRO A 332 16.86 7.52 19.85
CA PRO A 332 18.27 7.56 20.17
C PRO A 332 18.59 8.00 21.60
N THR A 333 17.61 8.55 22.33
CA THR A 333 17.81 9.06 23.71
C THR A 333 18.35 7.97 24.63
N GLY A 334 19.53 8.18 25.19
CA GLY A 334 20.22 7.24 26.09
C GLY A 334 20.84 6.01 25.42
N LYS A 335 20.68 5.81 24.09
CA LYS A 335 21.15 4.62 23.36
C LYS A 335 22.40 4.93 22.54
N LYS A 336 23.58 4.91 23.18
CA LYS A 336 24.86 5.28 22.57
C LYS A 336 25.20 4.53 21.27
N LYS A 337 24.84 3.25 21.15
CA LYS A 337 25.07 2.45 19.93
C LYS A 337 24.21 2.93 18.76
N LEU A 338 22.91 3.18 19.00
CA LEU A 338 22.01 3.73 17.99
C LEU A 338 22.49 5.13 17.56
N GLN A 339 22.88 5.99 18.52
CA GLN A 339 23.42 7.32 18.20
C GLN A 339 24.67 7.25 17.32
N ALA A 340 25.55 6.28 17.55
CA ALA A 340 26.77 6.09 16.73
C ALA A 340 26.41 5.69 15.29
N GLN A 341 25.53 4.70 15.12
CA GLN A 341 25.06 4.25 13.79
C GLN A 341 24.36 5.37 13.00
N LEU A 342 23.47 6.14 13.66
CA LEU A 342 22.78 7.25 12.99
C LEU A 342 23.78 8.34 12.53
N ARG A 343 24.85 8.63 13.29
CA ARG A 343 25.91 9.55 12.84
C ARG A 343 26.71 9.03 11.64
N GLU A 344 26.83 7.71 11.52
CA GLU A 344 27.46 7.03 10.38
C GLU A 344 26.48 6.85 9.20
N GLY A 345 25.23 7.28 9.35
CA GLY A 345 24.16 7.13 8.34
C GLY A 345 23.63 5.71 8.21
N SER A 346 23.87 4.82 9.20
CA SER A 346 23.36 3.45 9.23
C SER A 346 22.04 3.36 9.98
N PHE A 347 21.05 2.67 9.40
CA PHE A 347 19.72 2.40 9.96
C PHE A 347 19.51 0.95 10.39
N GLU A 348 20.54 0.13 10.40
CA GLU A 348 20.45 -1.30 10.76
C GLU A 348 19.79 -1.54 12.13
N MET A 349 20.10 -0.73 13.16
CA MET A 349 19.42 -0.85 14.45
C MET A 349 17.98 -0.34 14.42
N VAL A 350 17.67 0.62 13.58
CA VAL A 350 16.31 1.15 13.42
C VAL A 350 15.41 0.07 12.82
N THR A 351 15.82 -0.54 11.71
CA THR A 351 15.07 -1.61 11.03
C THR A 351 14.91 -2.84 11.94
N ARG A 352 16.00 -3.27 12.61
CA ARG A 352 15.92 -4.36 13.58
C ARG A 352 14.97 -4.06 14.73
N PHE A 353 14.96 -2.84 15.27
CA PHE A 353 14.02 -2.47 16.34
C PHE A 353 12.59 -2.42 15.84
N ALA A 354 12.34 -2.04 14.59
CA ALA A 354 11.00 -2.11 14.00
C ALA A 354 10.49 -3.55 13.96
N GLU A 355 11.29 -4.47 13.40
CA GLU A 355 10.95 -5.91 13.32
C GLU A 355 10.76 -6.54 14.70
N GLU A 356 11.69 -6.31 15.64
CA GLU A 356 11.61 -6.86 17.00
C GLU A 356 10.36 -6.37 17.76
N GLN A 357 9.96 -5.12 17.56
CA GLN A 357 8.78 -4.55 18.21
C GLN A 357 7.48 -5.06 17.59
N GLU A 358 7.42 -5.19 16.26
CA GLU A 358 6.28 -5.80 15.58
C GLU A 358 6.09 -7.27 16.01
N ALA A 359 7.17 -8.06 16.01
CA ALA A 359 7.16 -9.44 16.50
C ALA A 359 6.80 -9.54 17.99
N GLY A 360 7.16 -8.53 18.80
CA GLY A 360 6.84 -8.42 20.22
C GLY A 360 5.41 -7.98 20.53
N GLY A 361 4.57 -7.72 19.49
CA GLY A 361 3.16 -7.36 19.66
C GLY A 361 2.86 -5.87 19.71
N ALA A 362 3.79 -4.99 19.25
CA ALA A 362 3.46 -3.60 18.99
C ALA A 362 2.37 -3.49 17.92
N SER A 363 1.49 -2.50 18.07
CA SER A 363 0.46 -2.15 17.09
C SER A 363 0.82 -0.90 16.30
N VAL A 364 1.66 -0.03 16.85
CA VAL A 364 2.17 1.22 16.27
C VAL A 364 3.64 1.33 16.63
N LEU A 365 4.47 1.91 15.77
CA LEU A 365 5.87 2.19 16.08
C LEU A 365 6.08 3.69 16.27
N ASP A 366 6.66 4.08 17.41
CA ASP A 366 7.08 5.45 17.67
C ASP A 366 8.48 5.68 17.09
N VAL A 367 8.63 6.68 16.25
CA VAL A 367 9.88 7.00 15.55
C VAL A 367 10.35 8.38 15.97
N ASN A 368 11.49 8.41 16.66
CA ASN A 368 12.16 9.63 17.09
C ASN A 368 13.61 9.62 16.60
N MET A 369 14.06 10.72 15.98
CA MET A 369 15.44 10.91 15.48
C MET A 369 16.15 12.07 16.18
N GLY A 370 15.57 12.64 17.26
CA GLY A 370 16.09 13.80 17.98
C GLY A 370 17.40 13.49 18.71
N MET A 371 18.52 13.95 18.17
CA MET A 371 19.84 13.90 18.81
C MET A 371 20.77 14.97 18.26
N SER A 372 21.78 15.35 19.05
CA SER A 372 22.79 16.31 18.63
C SER A 372 23.76 15.73 17.57
N GLY A 373 24.11 16.55 16.59
CA GLY A 373 25.15 16.24 15.59
C GLY A 373 24.66 15.51 14.34
N ILE A 374 23.35 15.54 14.08
CA ILE A 374 22.74 15.09 12.82
C ILE A 374 21.68 16.11 12.36
N ASP A 375 21.27 16.04 11.10
CA ASP A 375 20.08 16.69 10.59
C ASP A 375 18.86 15.81 10.93
N GLU A 376 18.06 16.20 11.93
CA GLU A 376 16.92 15.41 12.38
C GLU A 376 15.88 15.23 11.29
N LYS A 377 15.65 16.24 10.44
CA LYS A 377 14.69 16.17 9.35
C LYS A 377 15.09 15.12 8.32
N GLU A 378 16.35 15.15 7.88
CA GLU A 378 16.88 14.15 6.93
C GLU A 378 16.81 12.75 7.53
N MET A 379 17.23 12.60 8.79
CA MET A 379 17.21 11.30 9.46
C MET A 379 15.80 10.78 9.68
N MET A 380 14.82 11.64 9.98
CA MET A 380 13.42 11.25 10.12
C MET A 380 12.88 10.73 8.79
N LEU A 381 13.10 11.44 7.68
CA LEU A 381 12.61 11.01 6.37
C LEU A 381 13.21 9.66 5.95
N ARG A 382 14.51 9.46 6.16
CA ARG A 382 15.15 8.17 5.92
C ARG A 382 14.63 7.07 6.85
N ALA A 383 14.40 7.37 8.12
CA ALA A 383 13.81 6.41 9.05
C ALA A 383 12.42 5.94 8.62
N LEU A 384 11.59 6.84 8.08
CA LEU A 384 10.26 6.48 7.55
C LEU A 384 10.38 5.49 6.38
N GLU A 385 11.32 5.72 5.47
CA GLU A 385 11.57 4.83 4.32
C GLU A 385 12.08 3.46 4.77
N GLU A 386 13.08 3.43 5.65
CA GLU A 386 13.71 2.21 6.15
C GLU A 386 12.73 1.36 7.00
N VAL A 387 11.97 2.00 7.89
CA VAL A 387 10.96 1.32 8.71
C VAL A 387 9.79 0.83 7.84
N GLY A 388 9.31 1.63 6.89
CA GLY A 388 8.25 1.24 5.94
C GLY A 388 8.64 0.08 5.02
N GLY A 389 9.95 -0.14 4.81
CA GLY A 389 10.47 -1.28 4.07
C GLY A 389 10.37 -2.61 4.82
N VAL A 390 10.48 -2.60 6.16
CA VAL A 390 10.59 -3.81 7.00
C VAL A 390 9.37 -4.07 7.89
N SER A 391 8.52 -3.07 8.11
CA SER A 391 7.32 -3.18 8.96
C SER A 391 6.08 -2.65 8.24
N GLN A 392 4.93 -3.28 8.51
CA GLN A 392 3.63 -2.81 8.03
C GLN A 392 2.86 -2.00 9.07
N LEU A 393 3.42 -1.77 10.25
CA LEU A 393 2.72 -1.05 11.32
C LEU A 393 2.61 0.45 11.01
N PRO A 394 1.50 1.11 11.42
CA PRO A 394 1.40 2.57 11.42
C PRO A 394 2.48 3.21 12.30
N LEU A 395 2.83 4.46 11.98
CA LEU A 395 3.87 5.18 12.70
C LEU A 395 3.30 6.33 13.56
N SER A 396 3.89 6.48 14.74
CA SER A 396 3.84 7.66 15.58
C SER A 396 5.11 8.48 15.31
N LEU A 397 4.92 9.73 14.89
CA LEU A 397 5.99 10.65 14.50
C LEU A 397 6.34 11.51 15.71
N ASP A 398 7.48 11.22 16.35
CA ASP A 398 7.91 11.89 17.58
C ASP A 398 9.05 12.87 17.31
N SER A 399 8.73 14.15 17.37
CA SER A 399 9.71 15.24 17.30
C SER A 399 9.24 16.47 18.08
N SER A 400 10.19 17.20 18.64
CA SER A 400 9.95 18.53 19.22
C SER A 400 9.93 19.65 18.17
N HIS A 401 10.38 19.39 16.94
CA HIS A 401 10.53 20.39 15.88
C HIS A 401 9.37 20.32 14.88
N VAL A 402 8.68 21.44 14.71
CA VAL A 402 7.51 21.55 13.82
C VAL A 402 7.86 21.23 12.38
N GLU A 403 9.01 21.71 11.88
CA GLU A 403 9.48 21.45 10.52
C GLU A 403 9.84 19.99 10.25
N VAL A 404 10.28 19.24 11.25
CA VAL A 404 10.53 17.81 11.15
C VAL A 404 9.21 17.06 11.00
N LEU A 405 8.23 17.39 11.86
CA LEU A 405 6.89 16.80 11.79
C LEU A 405 6.18 17.11 10.47
N GLU A 406 6.29 18.35 9.96
CA GLU A 406 5.68 18.70 8.67
C GLU A 406 6.28 17.89 7.52
N ALA A 407 7.61 17.80 7.47
CA ALA A 407 8.29 17.02 6.44
C ALA A 407 7.94 15.53 6.52
N ALA A 408 7.88 14.97 7.73
CA ALA A 408 7.49 13.59 7.96
C ALA A 408 6.03 13.32 7.54
N LEU A 409 5.08 14.14 7.96
CA LEU A 409 3.66 14.02 7.59
C LEU A 409 3.42 14.14 6.08
N ARG A 410 4.19 15.00 5.41
CA ARG A 410 4.12 15.20 3.98
C ARG A 410 4.54 13.95 3.21
N ARG A 411 5.58 13.24 3.66
CA ARG A 411 6.17 12.07 3.01
C ARG A 411 5.56 10.74 3.45
N TYR A 412 5.03 10.66 4.67
CA TYR A 412 4.47 9.42 5.20
C TYR A 412 3.22 8.97 4.43
N PRO A 413 3.19 7.74 3.88
CA PRO A 413 2.12 7.31 2.98
C PRO A 413 0.78 7.00 3.67
N GLY A 414 0.79 6.81 5.00
CA GLY A 414 -0.38 6.44 5.78
C GLY A 414 -1.01 7.61 6.55
N ARG A 415 -1.94 7.29 7.44
CA ARG A 415 -2.51 8.19 8.43
C ARG A 415 -1.69 8.09 9.72
N ALA A 416 -0.77 9.04 9.93
CA ALA A 416 0.16 9.06 11.05
C ALA A 416 -0.48 9.50 12.38
N LEU A 417 0.23 9.20 13.48
CA LEU A 417 0.01 9.78 14.80
C LEU A 417 1.10 10.81 15.12
N ILE A 418 0.75 12.07 15.35
CA ILE A 418 1.70 13.09 15.77
C ILE A 418 1.97 12.93 17.27
N ASN A 419 3.22 12.77 17.66
CA ASN A 419 3.66 12.76 19.06
C ASN A 419 4.56 13.98 19.32
N SER A 420 4.04 15.07 19.91
CA SER A 420 2.73 15.36 20.42
C SER A 420 2.39 16.85 20.25
N ILE A 421 1.14 17.23 20.45
CA ILE A 421 0.68 18.62 20.47
C ILE A 421 0.37 19.03 21.92
N SER A 422 1.05 20.06 22.41
CA SER A 422 0.84 20.67 23.72
C SER A 422 0.31 22.09 23.58
N LEU A 423 -0.07 22.74 24.71
CA LEU A 423 -0.47 24.14 24.73
C LEU A 423 0.72 25.11 24.64
N GLU A 424 1.93 24.60 24.40
CA GLU A 424 3.08 25.43 24.04
C GLU A 424 2.78 26.20 22.74
N LYS A 425 2.89 27.53 22.78
CA LYS A 425 2.40 28.43 21.73
C LYS A 425 2.82 28.02 20.31
N GLU A 426 4.08 27.65 20.11
CA GLU A 426 4.58 27.28 18.80
C GLU A 426 3.93 26.00 18.26
N LYS A 427 3.79 24.98 19.09
CA LYS A 427 3.17 23.71 18.74
C LYS A 427 1.66 23.87 18.56
N PHE A 428 0.99 24.49 19.49
CA PHE A 428 -0.46 24.72 19.48
C PHE A 428 -0.96 25.40 18.19
N GLU A 429 -0.29 26.50 17.81
CA GLU A 429 -0.74 27.31 16.67
C GLU A 429 -0.44 26.64 15.32
N LYS A 430 0.66 25.88 15.21
CA LYS A 430 1.13 25.31 13.94
C LYS A 430 0.67 23.87 13.72
N LEU A 431 0.76 23.01 14.73
CA LEU A 431 0.54 21.58 14.57
C LEU A 431 -0.92 21.18 14.46
N ILE A 432 -1.87 21.89 15.08
CA ILE A 432 -3.30 21.57 14.95
C ILE A 432 -3.79 21.77 13.49
N PRO A 433 -3.53 22.92 12.82
CA PRO A 433 -3.84 23.07 11.40
C PRO A 433 -3.08 22.06 10.52
N MET A 434 -1.86 21.70 10.90
CA MET A 434 -1.05 20.71 10.20
C MET A 434 -1.66 19.30 10.28
N ALA A 435 -2.14 18.88 11.45
CA ALA A 435 -2.87 17.63 11.62
C ALA A 435 -4.08 17.57 10.68
N GLN A 436 -4.86 18.63 10.57
CA GLN A 436 -5.97 18.76 9.65
C GLN A 436 -5.52 18.74 8.18
N LYS A 437 -4.42 19.45 7.85
CA LYS A 437 -3.88 19.52 6.47
C LYS A 437 -3.49 18.13 5.95
N TYR A 438 -2.82 17.33 6.77
CA TYR A 438 -2.30 16.02 6.39
C TYR A 438 -3.21 14.85 6.81
N GLY A 439 -4.34 15.12 7.45
CA GLY A 439 -5.29 14.10 7.92
C GLY A 439 -4.76 13.22 9.05
N ALA A 440 -3.77 13.69 9.80
CA ALA A 440 -3.13 12.93 10.87
C ALA A 440 -3.96 12.95 12.16
N MET A 441 -3.82 11.90 12.97
CA MET A 441 -4.20 11.92 14.38
C MET A 441 -3.08 12.55 15.21
N PHE A 442 -3.38 12.99 16.43
CA PHE A 442 -2.35 13.49 17.32
C PHE A 442 -2.54 13.10 18.78
N ILE A 443 -1.43 12.99 19.49
CA ILE A 443 -1.40 12.89 20.95
C ILE A 443 -1.51 14.31 21.53
N LEU A 444 -2.58 14.56 22.28
CA LEU A 444 -2.77 15.78 23.07
C LEU A 444 -1.98 15.63 24.37
N LEU A 445 -0.89 16.38 24.52
CA LEU A 445 -0.06 16.38 25.70
C LEU A 445 -0.45 17.57 26.60
N PRO A 446 -1.00 17.35 27.78
CA PRO A 446 -1.51 18.44 28.63
C PRO A 446 -0.37 19.18 29.35
N LEU A 447 0.48 19.85 28.56
CA LEU A 447 1.54 20.77 28.99
C LEU A 447 1.28 22.15 28.42
N SER A 448 1.83 23.17 29.06
CA SER A 448 1.80 24.57 28.61
C SER A 448 3.19 25.21 28.63
N ASP A 449 3.29 26.47 28.19
CA ASP A 449 4.54 27.25 28.28
C ASP A 449 5.04 27.41 29.72
N VAL A 450 4.19 27.23 30.71
CA VAL A 450 4.56 27.27 32.13
C VAL A 450 5.16 25.95 32.61
N GLY A 451 4.92 24.87 31.87
CA GLY A 451 5.41 23.52 32.19
C GLY A 451 4.30 22.55 32.59
N LEU A 452 4.58 21.67 33.55
CA LEU A 452 3.64 20.68 34.07
C LEU A 452 2.47 21.34 34.82
N PRO A 453 1.22 20.88 34.62
CA PRO A 453 0.08 21.35 35.37
C PRO A 453 0.23 21.04 36.87
N GLU A 454 -0.10 21.99 37.73
CA GLU A 454 -0.02 21.87 39.21
C GLU A 454 -1.18 21.06 39.80
N SER A 455 -2.27 20.88 39.05
CA SER A 455 -3.47 20.21 39.51
C SER A 455 -4.20 19.45 38.38
N LEU A 456 -5.06 18.50 38.78
CA LEU A 456 -5.97 17.82 37.85
C LEU A 456 -6.91 18.82 37.15
N GLN A 457 -7.33 19.90 37.87
CA GLN A 457 -8.22 20.89 37.28
C GLN A 457 -7.52 21.67 36.17
N GLU A 458 -6.31 22.14 36.39
CA GLU A 458 -5.48 22.79 35.36
C GLU A 458 -5.22 21.86 34.15
N LYS A 459 -4.92 20.58 34.43
CA LYS A 459 -4.76 19.58 33.39
C LYS A 459 -6.00 19.47 32.49
N LYS A 460 -7.20 19.46 33.11
CA LYS A 460 -8.48 19.44 32.37
C LYS A 460 -8.68 20.72 31.55
N GLU A 461 -8.34 21.89 32.09
CA GLU A 461 -8.45 23.17 31.39
C GLU A 461 -7.53 23.22 30.16
N ILE A 462 -6.30 22.70 30.25
CA ILE A 462 -5.40 22.57 29.11
C ILE A 462 -5.98 21.63 28.05
N ILE A 463 -6.51 20.47 28.48
CA ILE A 463 -7.14 19.50 27.56
C ILE A 463 -8.30 20.16 26.81
N GLU A 464 -9.24 20.78 27.50
CA GLU A 464 -10.40 21.43 26.88
C GLU A 464 -9.97 22.55 25.90
N THR A 465 -8.98 23.36 26.27
CA THR A 465 -8.47 24.45 25.41
C THR A 465 -7.93 23.89 24.06
N ILE A 466 -7.17 22.78 24.11
CA ILE A 466 -6.63 22.16 22.90
C ILE A 466 -7.75 21.51 22.07
N LEU A 467 -8.73 20.86 22.73
CA LEU A 467 -9.90 20.26 22.07
C LEU A 467 -10.73 21.32 21.33
N GLU A 468 -11.06 22.44 22.00
CA GLU A 468 -11.83 23.53 21.38
C GLU A 468 -11.15 24.04 20.11
N ARG A 469 -9.83 24.22 20.14
CA ARG A 469 -9.06 24.65 18.96
C ARG A 469 -9.06 23.58 17.85
N ALA A 470 -8.90 22.31 18.22
CA ALA A 470 -8.92 21.20 17.26
C ALA A 470 -10.27 21.10 16.54
N PHE A 471 -11.38 21.20 17.31
CA PHE A 471 -12.72 21.17 16.73
C PHE A 471 -13.00 22.39 15.84
N ALA A 472 -12.52 23.56 16.23
CA ALA A 472 -12.60 24.77 15.40
C ALA A 472 -11.81 24.64 14.08
N CYS A 473 -10.78 23.79 14.02
CA CYS A 473 -10.06 23.45 12.81
C CYS A 473 -10.70 22.30 12.01
N GLY A 474 -11.82 21.73 12.46
CA GLY A 474 -12.55 20.66 11.78
C GLY A 474 -12.07 19.25 12.11
N LEU A 475 -11.25 19.07 13.13
CA LEU A 475 -10.90 17.76 13.68
C LEU A 475 -12.03 17.26 14.60
N ALA A 476 -12.11 15.94 14.81
CA ALA A 476 -13.11 15.30 15.66
C ALA A 476 -12.44 14.59 16.86
N GLU A 477 -13.25 14.11 17.81
CA GLU A 477 -12.75 13.34 18.95
C GLU A 477 -11.96 12.09 18.49
N GLU A 478 -12.34 11.51 17.35
CA GLU A 478 -11.66 10.34 16.78
C GLU A 478 -10.27 10.65 16.20
N ASP A 479 -9.90 11.92 16.08
CA ASP A 479 -8.57 12.35 15.61
C ASP A 479 -7.58 12.59 16.76
N ILE A 480 -8.06 12.49 18.02
CA ILE A 480 -7.33 12.94 19.21
C ILE A 480 -7.17 11.80 20.22
N ILE A 481 -5.94 11.67 20.73
CA ILE A 481 -5.59 10.75 21.81
C ILE A 481 -4.95 11.57 22.94
N VAL A 482 -5.50 11.54 24.16
CA VAL A 482 -5.01 12.36 25.26
C VAL A 482 -3.93 11.62 26.04
N ASP A 483 -2.76 12.24 26.24
CA ASP A 483 -1.74 11.71 27.14
C ASP A 483 -2.16 11.91 28.60
N GLY A 484 -2.21 10.80 29.33
CA GLY A 484 -2.50 10.82 30.78
C GLY A 484 -1.46 11.57 31.62
N LEU A 485 -0.32 11.94 31.02
CA LEU A 485 0.80 12.65 31.64
C LEU A 485 1.33 11.94 32.88
N VAL A 486 2.11 10.89 32.65
CA VAL A 486 2.69 10.07 33.75
C VAL A 486 3.94 10.72 34.30
N THR A 487 3.92 11.06 35.59
CA THR A 487 5.11 11.45 36.35
C THR A 487 5.60 10.30 37.22
N THR A 488 6.84 10.36 37.72
CA THR A 488 7.39 9.29 38.56
C THR A 488 6.84 9.25 39.96
N VAL A 489 6.45 8.09 40.48
CA VAL A 489 6.06 7.94 41.89
C VAL A 489 7.21 8.18 42.86
N GLY A 490 8.46 8.17 42.38
CA GLY A 490 9.63 8.56 43.15
C GLY A 490 9.66 10.03 43.54
N ALA A 491 9.10 10.92 42.71
CA ALA A 491 8.99 12.35 42.94
C ALA A 491 7.60 12.77 43.51
N ASN A 492 6.54 12.13 43.00
CA ASN A 492 5.16 12.36 43.42
C ASN A 492 4.48 11.06 43.82
N PRO A 493 4.29 10.74 45.12
CA PRO A 493 3.62 9.50 45.52
C PRO A 493 2.19 9.31 44.99
N ARG A 494 1.51 10.40 44.57
CA ARG A 494 0.17 10.38 43.99
C ARG A 494 0.14 10.26 42.46
N ALA A 495 1.29 10.28 41.79
CA ALA A 495 1.41 10.30 40.35
C ALA A 495 0.52 9.24 39.63
N ALA A 496 0.53 8.02 40.12
CA ALA A 496 -0.31 6.96 39.56
C ALA A 496 -1.81 7.30 39.69
N LEU A 497 -2.27 7.76 40.85
CA LEU A 497 -3.68 8.10 41.08
C LEU A 497 -4.13 9.27 40.20
N GLU A 498 -3.29 10.30 40.08
CA GLU A 498 -3.59 11.49 39.26
C GLU A 498 -3.69 11.13 37.78
N THR A 499 -2.81 10.25 37.28
CA THR A 499 -2.92 9.72 35.89
C THR A 499 -4.19 8.90 35.70
N LEU A 500 -4.54 8.02 36.65
CA LEU A 500 -5.78 7.22 36.56
C LEU A 500 -7.04 8.12 36.59
N GLU A 501 -7.04 9.20 37.35
CA GLU A 501 -8.13 10.19 37.39
C GLU A 501 -8.25 10.92 36.03
N THR A 502 -7.12 11.24 35.39
CA THR A 502 -7.10 11.83 34.04
C THR A 502 -7.67 10.86 32.98
N ILE A 503 -7.28 9.58 33.04
CA ILE A 503 -7.77 8.55 32.11
C ILE A 503 -9.29 8.39 32.26
N ARG A 504 -9.82 8.30 33.49
CA ARG A 504 -11.28 8.22 33.73
C ARG A 504 -12.04 9.42 33.18
N TYR A 505 -11.50 10.63 33.42
CA TYR A 505 -12.07 11.85 32.87
C TYR A 505 -12.15 11.83 31.35
N CYS A 506 -11.07 11.39 30.67
CA CYS A 506 -11.04 11.25 29.22
C CYS A 506 -12.04 10.19 28.73
N LYS A 507 -12.15 9.06 29.42
CA LYS A 507 -13.12 8.01 29.07
C LYS A 507 -14.57 8.54 29.18
N GLU A 508 -14.89 9.33 30.21
CA GLU A 508 -16.20 9.99 30.36
C GLU A 508 -16.52 10.96 29.20
N LYS A 509 -15.48 11.56 28.63
CA LYS A 509 -15.55 12.46 27.46
C LYS A 509 -15.46 11.73 26.11
N GLN A 510 -15.47 10.41 26.08
CA GLN A 510 -15.31 9.58 24.88
C GLN A 510 -13.98 9.82 24.14
N LEU A 511 -12.93 10.22 24.87
CA LEU A 511 -11.59 10.44 24.36
C LEU A 511 -10.71 9.20 24.59
N ALA A 512 -9.96 8.80 23.58
CA ALA A 512 -8.92 7.79 23.71
C ALA A 512 -7.74 8.35 24.51
N THR A 513 -7.00 7.47 25.20
CA THR A 513 -5.88 7.87 26.04
C THR A 513 -4.62 7.08 25.75
N VAL A 514 -3.47 7.73 25.94
CA VAL A 514 -2.15 7.13 25.87
C VAL A 514 -1.33 7.52 27.10
N CYS A 515 -0.32 6.74 27.44
CA CYS A 515 0.64 7.05 28.47
C CYS A 515 2.05 6.65 28.06
N GLY A 516 3.05 7.48 28.35
CA GLY A 516 4.45 7.08 28.42
C GLY A 516 4.68 6.22 29.68
N LEU A 517 4.41 4.93 29.58
CA LEU A 517 4.27 4.02 30.72
C LEU A 517 5.52 3.96 31.60
N SER A 518 6.69 3.94 30.97
CA SER A 518 7.99 3.78 31.66
C SER A 518 8.32 4.90 32.63
N ASN A 519 7.65 6.05 32.57
CA ASN A 519 7.88 7.20 33.44
C ASN A 519 7.48 6.95 34.89
N ILE A 520 6.43 6.15 35.13
CA ILE A 520 5.89 5.88 36.46
C ILE A 520 6.93 5.33 37.44
N SER A 521 7.83 4.49 36.93
CA SER A 521 8.84 3.79 37.74
C SER A 521 10.24 4.40 37.62
N PHE A 522 10.38 5.60 37.03
CA PHE A 522 11.70 6.18 36.81
C PHE A 522 12.44 6.36 38.14
N GLY A 523 13.69 5.87 38.18
CA GLY A 523 14.55 5.90 39.38
C GLY A 523 14.29 4.78 40.41
N LEU A 524 13.30 3.90 40.17
CA LEU A 524 13.02 2.76 41.06
C LEU A 524 13.78 1.48 40.61
N PRO A 525 14.10 0.56 41.55
CA PRO A 525 14.56 -0.79 41.19
C PRO A 525 13.40 -1.63 40.66
N GLU A 526 13.71 -2.72 39.91
CA GLU A 526 12.75 -3.71 39.38
C GLU A 526 11.52 -3.07 38.71
N ARG A 527 11.79 -2.12 37.84
CA ARG A 527 10.79 -1.28 37.17
C ARG A 527 9.68 -2.05 36.47
N SER A 528 9.98 -3.28 35.99
CA SER A 528 9.04 -4.13 35.28
C SER A 528 7.78 -4.45 36.09
N TYR A 529 7.91 -4.70 37.40
CA TYR A 529 6.78 -4.98 38.28
C TYR A 529 5.87 -3.75 38.41
N VAL A 530 6.47 -2.58 38.68
CA VAL A 530 5.71 -1.32 38.83
C VAL A 530 4.99 -0.98 37.52
N ASN A 531 5.68 -1.08 36.39
CA ASN A 531 5.11 -0.80 35.07
C ASN A 531 3.92 -1.72 34.76
N SER A 532 4.07 -3.04 35.00
CA SER A 532 3.00 -4.01 34.66
C SER A 532 1.78 -3.85 35.56
N VAL A 533 1.97 -3.61 36.86
CA VAL A 533 0.85 -3.37 37.78
C VAL A 533 0.14 -2.05 37.44
N PHE A 534 0.90 -0.98 37.21
CA PHE A 534 0.33 0.31 36.84
C PHE A 534 -0.44 0.21 35.50
N LEU A 535 0.09 -0.51 34.52
CA LEU A 535 -0.57 -0.77 33.25
C LEU A 535 -1.94 -1.43 33.46
N THR A 536 -2.01 -2.48 34.29
CA THR A 536 -3.27 -3.17 34.58
C THR A 536 -4.30 -2.23 35.21
N MET A 537 -3.87 -1.38 36.14
CA MET A 537 -4.73 -0.36 36.78
C MET A 537 -5.21 0.68 35.75
N ALA A 538 -4.33 1.09 34.84
CA ALA A 538 -4.63 2.08 33.81
C ALA A 538 -5.60 1.52 32.73
N ILE A 539 -5.42 0.30 32.28
CA ILE A 539 -6.34 -0.38 31.35
C ILE A 539 -7.73 -0.48 32.00
N GLN A 540 -7.81 -0.87 33.27
CA GLN A 540 -9.09 -0.91 34.01
C GLN A 540 -9.72 0.50 34.12
N ALA A 541 -8.93 1.55 34.23
CA ALA A 541 -9.43 2.93 34.27
C ALA A 541 -9.91 3.44 32.90
N GLY A 542 -9.57 2.74 31.79
CA GLY A 542 -9.96 3.11 30.42
C GLY A 542 -8.81 3.50 29.49
N LEU A 543 -7.56 3.19 29.86
CA LEU A 543 -6.41 3.43 28.97
C LEU A 543 -6.55 2.61 27.68
N THR A 544 -6.43 3.28 26.53
CA THR A 544 -6.55 2.65 25.20
C THR A 544 -5.22 2.18 24.63
N MET A 545 -4.13 2.90 24.92
CA MET A 545 -2.80 2.50 24.44
C MET A 545 -1.69 3.02 25.38
N ALA A 546 -0.48 2.47 25.24
CA ALA A 546 0.70 3.02 25.90
C ALA A 546 1.94 2.99 25.01
N ILE A 547 2.77 4.02 25.16
CA ILE A 547 4.14 4.05 24.65
C ILE A 547 4.99 3.21 25.60
N ALA A 548 5.42 2.04 25.12
CA ALA A 548 6.08 1.04 25.94
C ALA A 548 7.01 0.14 25.13
N ASN A 549 7.89 -0.60 25.81
CA ASN A 549 8.78 -1.56 25.16
C ASN A 549 8.09 -2.93 25.06
N PRO A 550 7.68 -3.40 23.89
CA PRO A 550 7.01 -4.69 23.71
C PRO A 550 7.93 -5.90 23.94
N SER A 551 9.25 -5.71 24.05
CA SER A 551 10.17 -6.78 24.43
C SER A 551 10.11 -7.14 25.93
N GLN A 552 9.30 -6.44 26.73
CA GLN A 552 9.07 -6.76 28.14
C GLN A 552 7.90 -7.76 28.26
N GLU A 553 8.20 -9.06 28.26
CA GLU A 553 7.20 -10.14 28.31
C GLU A 553 6.15 -9.95 29.41
N LEU A 554 6.57 -9.58 30.63
CA LEU A 554 5.67 -9.36 31.76
C LEU A 554 4.65 -8.25 31.48
N LEU A 555 5.08 -7.19 30.81
CA LEU A 555 4.24 -6.06 30.44
C LEU A 555 3.18 -6.47 29.41
N VAL A 556 3.63 -7.16 28.33
CA VAL A 556 2.73 -7.61 27.25
C VAL A 556 1.74 -8.64 27.78
N ALA A 557 2.22 -9.61 28.58
CA ALA A 557 1.36 -10.60 29.24
C ALA A 557 0.30 -9.93 30.13
N SER A 558 0.69 -8.92 30.91
CA SER A 558 -0.23 -8.17 31.79
C SER A 558 -1.28 -7.41 30.99
N ALA A 559 -0.91 -6.82 29.84
CA ALA A 559 -1.85 -6.13 28.97
C ALA A 559 -2.91 -7.08 28.41
N PHE A 560 -2.48 -8.21 27.82
CA PHE A 560 -3.40 -9.18 27.21
C PHE A 560 -4.27 -9.89 28.24
N ALA A 561 -3.72 -10.20 29.43
CA ALA A 561 -4.48 -10.74 30.54
C ALA A 561 -5.53 -9.74 31.06
N SER A 562 -5.19 -8.42 31.09
CA SER A 562 -6.14 -7.38 31.50
C SER A 562 -7.31 -7.27 30.53
N ASP A 563 -7.05 -7.28 29.22
CA ASP A 563 -8.10 -7.26 28.20
C ASP A 563 -9.03 -8.49 28.31
N MET A 564 -8.46 -9.67 28.51
CA MET A 564 -9.24 -10.91 28.70
C MET A 564 -10.12 -10.83 29.95
N LEU A 565 -9.59 -10.34 31.08
CA LEU A 565 -10.34 -10.19 32.32
C LEU A 565 -11.44 -9.12 32.24
N LEU A 566 -11.29 -8.15 31.33
CA LEU A 566 -12.29 -7.12 31.03
C LEU A 566 -13.28 -7.54 29.94
N CYS A 567 -13.19 -8.78 29.46
CA CYS A 567 -14.08 -9.36 28.43
C CYS A 567 -14.10 -8.55 27.12
N LYS A 568 -12.97 -7.94 26.74
CA LYS A 568 -12.85 -7.25 25.45
C LYS A 568 -12.93 -8.24 24.28
N GLU A 569 -13.40 -7.77 23.13
CA GLU A 569 -13.59 -8.61 21.95
C GLU A 569 -12.28 -9.32 21.53
N GLU A 570 -12.35 -10.60 21.19
CA GLU A 570 -11.22 -11.45 20.76
C GLU A 570 -10.03 -11.56 21.76
N SER A 571 -10.10 -10.91 22.92
CA SER A 571 -9.00 -10.84 23.88
C SER A 571 -8.56 -12.20 24.45
N ALA A 572 -9.48 -13.15 24.56
CA ALA A 572 -9.16 -14.49 25.01
C ALA A 572 -8.29 -15.27 24.00
N LEU A 573 -8.61 -15.14 22.69
CA LEU A 573 -7.81 -15.75 21.61
C LEU A 573 -6.42 -15.12 21.56
N ARG A 574 -6.35 -13.79 21.58
CA ARG A 574 -5.09 -13.03 21.60
C ARG A 574 -4.18 -13.43 22.78
N TYR A 575 -4.76 -13.61 23.97
CA TYR A 575 -4.00 -14.07 25.14
C TYR A 575 -3.49 -15.50 24.99
N ILE A 576 -4.32 -16.42 24.48
CA ILE A 576 -3.96 -17.82 24.28
C ILE A 576 -2.84 -17.95 23.22
N GLU A 577 -2.93 -17.25 22.13
CA GLU A 577 -1.91 -17.22 21.09
C GLU A 577 -0.57 -16.70 21.63
N TYR A 578 -0.59 -15.59 22.35
CA TYR A 578 0.60 -15.03 22.97
C TYR A 578 1.22 -15.99 24.02
N ALA A 579 0.41 -16.54 24.91
CA ALA A 579 0.88 -17.50 25.91
C ALA A 579 1.45 -18.78 25.27
N GLY A 580 0.89 -19.21 24.14
CA GLY A 580 1.39 -20.33 23.34
C GLY A 580 2.79 -20.08 22.77
N THR A 581 3.08 -18.86 22.32
CA THR A 581 4.43 -18.50 21.84
C THR A 581 5.47 -18.48 22.94
N CYS A 582 5.13 -18.01 24.14
CA CYS A 582 6.03 -17.96 25.31
C CYS A 582 6.35 -19.34 25.90
N THR A 583 5.39 -20.28 25.87
CA THR A 583 5.53 -21.59 26.50
C THR A 583 5.91 -22.70 25.53
N GLY A 584 5.96 -22.47 24.23
CA GLY A 584 6.17 -23.48 23.20
C GLY A 584 5.04 -24.53 23.10
N ILE A 585 3.91 -24.31 23.77
CA ILE A 585 2.73 -25.16 23.72
C ILE A 585 1.79 -24.64 22.62
N LYS A 586 1.60 -25.44 21.56
CA LYS A 586 0.62 -25.08 20.52
C LYS A 586 -0.80 -25.16 21.09
N PRO A 587 -1.67 -24.17 20.87
CA PRO A 587 -3.07 -24.27 21.30
C PRO A 587 -3.77 -25.41 20.58
N VAL A 588 -4.45 -26.24 21.34
CA VAL A 588 -5.33 -27.28 20.80
C VAL A 588 -6.59 -26.60 20.28
N SER A 589 -6.82 -26.64 18.98
CA SER A 589 -8.07 -26.13 18.39
C SER A 589 -9.26 -26.86 19.02
N SER A 590 -10.07 -26.16 19.79
CA SER A 590 -11.33 -26.68 20.33
C SER A 590 -12.37 -26.72 19.19
N ALA A 591 -12.46 -27.86 18.51
CA ALA A 591 -13.64 -28.21 17.76
C ALA A 591 -14.81 -28.38 18.75
N ALA A 592 -15.87 -27.62 18.52
CA ALA A 592 -17.10 -27.67 19.32
C ALA A 592 -17.61 -29.09 19.50
N GLN A 593 -17.61 -29.59 20.73
CA GLN A 593 -18.39 -30.78 21.12
C GLN A 593 -19.69 -30.30 21.76
N THR A 594 -20.76 -30.45 21.02
CA THR A 594 -22.12 -30.49 21.56
C THR A 594 -22.26 -31.65 22.54
N THR A 595 -22.54 -31.34 23.79
CA THR A 595 -22.85 -32.30 24.83
C THR A 595 -24.27 -32.79 24.69
N GLU A 596 -24.45 -34.08 24.41
CA GLU A 596 -25.65 -34.80 24.80
C GLU A 596 -25.36 -35.59 26.08
N THR A 597 -26.17 -35.34 27.08
CA THR A 597 -26.19 -36.01 28.39
C THR A 597 -26.83 -37.36 28.30
N SER A 598 -26.17 -38.41 28.76
CA SER A 598 -26.85 -39.53 29.51
C SER A 598 -25.85 -40.32 30.36
N GLY A 599 -26.20 -40.51 31.62
CA GLY A 599 -25.36 -41.04 32.65
C GLY A 599 -25.18 -42.57 32.64
N GLN A 600 -24.18 -43.02 33.32
CA GLN A 600 -24.22 -43.96 34.45
C GLN A 600 -22.82 -44.39 34.90
N LYS A 601 -22.74 -44.64 36.22
CA LYS A 601 -21.64 -45.04 37.05
C LYS A 601 -20.98 -46.36 36.64
N GLU A 602 -19.68 -46.59 36.89
CA GLU A 602 -19.11 -47.36 38.02
C GLU A 602 -17.60 -47.69 37.84
N LYS A 603 -16.88 -47.39 38.88
CA LYS A 603 -15.79 -48.08 39.59
C LYS A 603 -14.73 -48.99 38.89
N ASN A 604 -13.56 -48.69 39.21
CA ASN A 604 -12.49 -49.41 39.93
C ASN A 604 -11.20 -49.80 39.19
N SER A 605 -10.14 -49.43 39.87
CA SER A 605 -8.90 -50.18 40.17
C SER A 605 -7.80 -50.37 39.11
N GLY A 606 -6.71 -49.72 39.35
CA GLY A 606 -5.43 -50.27 39.69
C GLY A 606 -4.52 -50.90 38.63
N ARG A 607 -3.34 -50.35 38.60
CA ARG A 607 -2.03 -50.90 38.26
C ARG A 607 -1.29 -50.30 37.07
N GLN A 608 -0.22 -49.59 37.38
CA GLN A 608 1.00 -49.61 36.59
C GLN A 608 1.61 -51.03 36.51
N PRO A 609 2.40 -51.43 35.53
CA PRO A 609 3.69 -50.82 35.22
C PRO A 609 4.15 -50.92 33.74
N SER A 610 5.08 -50.02 33.44
CA SER A 610 6.34 -50.14 32.66
C SER A 610 6.40 -50.72 31.23
N VAL A 611 7.07 -49.94 30.40
CA VAL A 611 8.20 -50.21 29.49
C VAL A 611 7.94 -50.57 28.03
N ASN A 612 8.62 -49.83 27.19
CA ASN A 612 9.15 -50.07 25.84
C ASN A 612 8.27 -49.73 24.60
N GLY A 613 8.65 -48.63 24.01
CA GLY A 613 9.26 -48.52 22.69
C GLY A 613 8.50 -48.99 21.47
N VAL A 614 8.09 -48.08 20.62
CA VAL A 614 8.33 -48.17 19.18
C VAL A 614 8.00 -46.79 18.54
N SER A 615 8.89 -46.38 17.72
CA SER A 615 8.88 -45.25 16.82
C SER A 615 7.60 -45.13 15.98
N GLY A 616 7.11 -43.89 15.82
CA GLY A 616 6.04 -43.58 14.85
C GLY A 616 6.09 -42.11 14.51
N ALA A 617 6.64 -41.84 13.36
CA ALA A 617 6.55 -40.69 12.46
C ALA A 617 5.97 -39.38 13.02
N ALA A 618 6.85 -38.42 13.26
CA ALA A 618 6.54 -37.02 13.35
C ALA A 618 6.17 -36.49 11.96
N THR A 619 4.96 -36.00 11.78
CA THR A 619 4.59 -35.15 10.67
C THR A 619 5.26 -33.79 10.86
N SER A 620 6.17 -33.50 9.95
CA SER A 620 6.95 -32.27 9.87
C SER A 620 6.03 -31.04 9.75
N GLY A 621 6.07 -30.16 10.75
CA GLY A 621 5.71 -28.77 10.57
C GLY A 621 6.79 -28.15 9.68
N GLU A 622 6.38 -27.47 8.63
CA GLU A 622 7.27 -26.72 7.74
C GLU A 622 8.04 -25.68 8.57
N LYS A 623 9.31 -25.94 8.82
CA LYS A 623 10.27 -24.93 9.26
C LYS A 623 10.60 -24.08 8.03
N SER A 624 10.65 -22.76 8.22
CA SER A 624 11.17 -21.85 7.19
C SER A 624 12.52 -22.34 6.70
N PRO A 625 12.81 -22.36 5.40
CA PRO A 625 14.05 -22.93 4.84
C PRO A 625 15.36 -22.34 5.39
N GLY A 626 15.29 -21.15 6.02
CA GLY A 626 16.46 -20.42 6.54
C GLY A 626 17.02 -20.86 7.90
N GLU A 627 16.30 -21.62 8.72
CA GLU A 627 16.73 -21.94 10.10
C GLU A 627 17.89 -22.97 10.20
N THR A 628 18.32 -23.58 9.10
CA THR A 628 19.38 -24.61 9.06
C THR A 628 20.52 -24.29 8.10
N LEU A 629 20.53 -23.11 7.47
CA LEU A 629 21.55 -22.73 6.48
C LEU A 629 22.79 -22.17 7.20
N PRO A 630 24.00 -22.57 6.81
CA PRO A 630 25.20 -21.81 7.17
C PRO A 630 25.05 -20.39 6.62
N PHE A 631 25.38 -19.39 7.42
CA PHE A 631 25.29 -17.96 7.05
C PHE A 631 23.86 -17.45 6.80
N SER A 632 22.88 -17.94 7.56
CA SER A 632 21.46 -17.56 7.48
C SER A 632 21.22 -16.03 7.54
N ALA A 633 22.11 -15.25 8.14
CA ALA A 633 22.01 -13.79 8.19
C ALA A 633 22.04 -13.13 6.80
N VAL A 634 22.79 -13.69 5.84
CA VAL A 634 22.83 -13.19 4.45
C VAL A 634 21.51 -13.49 3.75
N TYR A 635 21.00 -14.71 3.92
CA TYR A 635 19.70 -15.13 3.40
C TYR A 635 18.56 -14.23 3.91
N GLU A 636 18.50 -14.05 5.25
CA GLU A 636 17.48 -13.22 5.90
C GLU A 636 17.56 -11.76 5.45
N ALA A 637 18.78 -11.21 5.28
CA ALA A 637 18.96 -9.84 4.85
C ALA A 637 18.42 -9.59 3.42
N VAL A 638 18.59 -10.55 2.51
CA VAL A 638 17.99 -10.47 1.17
C VAL A 638 16.49 -10.68 1.24
N LEU A 639 16.02 -11.71 1.96
CA LEU A 639 14.58 -11.99 2.10
C LEU A 639 13.81 -10.77 2.60
N LYS A 640 14.38 -10.04 3.56
CA LYS A 640 13.77 -8.84 4.17
C LYS A 640 14.08 -7.53 3.45
N GLY A 641 14.89 -7.54 2.39
CA GLY A 641 15.24 -6.35 1.65
C GLY A 641 16.13 -5.36 2.44
N ASN A 642 17.01 -5.86 3.32
CA ASN A 642 17.91 -5.04 4.14
C ASN A 642 19.07 -4.46 3.31
N ARG A 643 18.82 -3.36 2.61
CA ARG A 643 19.80 -2.67 1.76
C ARG A 643 20.95 -2.04 2.55
N SER A 644 20.66 -1.47 3.72
CA SER A 644 21.63 -0.73 4.54
C SER A 644 22.64 -1.64 5.26
N GLY A 645 22.28 -2.89 5.55
CA GLY A 645 23.13 -3.82 6.31
C GLY A 645 23.77 -4.94 5.50
N ILE A 646 23.25 -5.23 4.29
CA ILE A 646 23.62 -6.45 3.55
C ILE A 646 25.12 -6.51 3.20
N GLU A 647 25.75 -5.41 2.83
CA GLU A 647 27.18 -5.41 2.49
C GLU A 647 28.05 -5.81 3.68
N GLN A 648 27.77 -5.28 4.88
CA GLN A 648 28.49 -5.64 6.10
C GLN A 648 28.25 -7.10 6.49
N ILE A 649 26.99 -7.55 6.39
CA ILE A 649 26.60 -8.93 6.68
C ILE A 649 27.34 -9.89 5.73
N THR A 650 27.40 -9.57 4.44
CA THR A 650 28.12 -10.36 3.42
C THR A 650 29.64 -10.39 3.69
N ARG A 651 30.26 -9.25 3.99
CA ARG A 651 31.70 -9.17 4.34
C ARG A 651 32.00 -9.99 5.58
N ARG A 652 31.15 -9.92 6.60
CA ARG A 652 31.30 -10.70 7.82
C ARG A 652 31.21 -12.20 7.57
N ALA A 653 30.25 -12.64 6.74
CA ALA A 653 30.14 -14.04 6.35
C ALA A 653 31.40 -14.55 5.63
N LEU A 654 32.02 -13.72 4.77
CA LEU A 654 33.30 -14.02 4.13
C LEU A 654 34.45 -14.11 5.14
N GLU A 655 34.50 -13.22 6.17
CA GLU A 655 35.46 -13.25 7.25
C GLU A 655 35.30 -14.49 8.15
N GLU A 656 34.09 -14.97 8.32
CA GLU A 656 33.73 -16.18 9.07
C GLU A 656 34.02 -17.47 8.26
N GLY A 657 34.51 -17.36 7.01
CA GLY A 657 35.03 -18.43 6.20
C GLY A 657 34.12 -18.94 5.08
N ALA A 658 33.01 -18.26 4.81
CA ALA A 658 32.19 -18.56 3.66
C ALA A 658 32.95 -18.28 2.35
N SER A 659 32.75 -19.11 1.34
CA SER A 659 33.19 -18.79 -0.03
C SER A 659 32.16 -17.90 -0.73
N ALA A 660 32.62 -17.06 -1.65
CA ALA A 660 31.71 -16.20 -2.44
C ALA A 660 30.66 -17.03 -3.21
N ARG A 661 31.05 -18.18 -3.73
CA ARG A 661 30.17 -19.10 -4.43
C ARG A 661 29.13 -19.74 -3.50
N GLU A 662 29.54 -20.16 -2.31
CA GLU A 662 28.66 -20.71 -1.30
C GLU A 662 27.59 -19.72 -0.89
N LEU A 663 27.93 -18.44 -0.61
CA LEU A 663 26.97 -17.41 -0.28
C LEU A 663 25.98 -17.13 -1.43
N LEU A 664 26.45 -17.17 -2.69
CA LEU A 664 25.59 -17.02 -3.84
C LEU A 664 24.59 -18.18 -3.96
N ASP A 665 25.09 -19.42 -3.94
CA ASP A 665 24.28 -20.61 -4.22
C ASP A 665 23.38 -21.02 -3.06
N THR A 666 23.79 -20.82 -1.79
CA THR A 666 23.04 -21.30 -0.63
C THR A 666 22.27 -20.20 0.13
N CYS A 667 22.60 -18.91 -0.07
CA CYS A 667 21.94 -17.80 0.60
C CYS A 667 21.21 -16.87 -0.35
N LEU A 668 21.92 -16.28 -1.34
CA LEU A 668 21.34 -15.21 -2.17
C LEU A 668 20.27 -15.73 -3.14
N LEU A 669 20.59 -16.79 -3.91
CA LEU A 669 19.64 -17.38 -4.86
C LEU A 669 18.41 -18.00 -4.19
N PRO A 670 18.54 -18.78 -3.10
CA PRO A 670 17.36 -19.26 -2.37
C PRO A 670 16.51 -18.15 -1.77
N ALA A 671 17.13 -17.07 -1.25
CA ALA A 671 16.39 -15.95 -0.69
C ALA A 671 15.54 -15.23 -1.74
N ILE A 672 16.10 -14.90 -2.90
CA ILE A 672 15.34 -14.22 -3.96
C ILE A 672 14.25 -15.11 -4.57
N ASN A 673 14.48 -16.43 -4.65
CA ASN A 673 13.45 -17.38 -5.04
C ASN A 673 12.27 -17.35 -4.07
N GLN A 674 12.54 -17.34 -2.76
CA GLN A 674 11.49 -17.26 -1.75
C GLN A 674 10.77 -15.90 -1.79
N VAL A 675 11.45 -14.81 -2.08
CA VAL A 675 10.82 -13.49 -2.31
C VAL A 675 9.83 -13.57 -3.46
N GLY A 676 10.19 -14.21 -4.57
CA GLY A 676 9.30 -14.46 -5.70
C GLY A 676 8.06 -15.27 -5.29
N GLU A 677 8.24 -16.37 -4.54
CA GLU A 677 7.11 -17.17 -4.05
C GLU A 677 6.19 -16.39 -3.09
N LEU A 678 6.76 -15.52 -2.25
CA LEU A 678 5.97 -14.68 -1.33
C LEU A 678 5.20 -13.60 -2.09
N PHE A 679 5.77 -13.09 -3.16
CA PHE A 679 5.09 -12.16 -4.07
C PHE A 679 3.93 -12.88 -4.79
N ASP A 680 4.15 -14.05 -5.37
CA ASP A 680 3.12 -14.87 -6.04
C ASP A 680 1.95 -15.23 -5.08
N LYS A 681 2.24 -15.42 -3.79
CA LYS A 681 1.25 -15.72 -2.75
C LYS A 681 0.56 -14.46 -2.20
N GLY A 682 0.83 -13.28 -2.75
CA GLY A 682 0.29 -12.00 -2.27
C GLY A 682 0.72 -11.60 -0.84
N LYS A 683 1.84 -12.17 -0.37
CA LYS A 683 2.42 -11.83 0.94
C LYS A 683 3.47 -10.72 0.86
N TYR A 684 4.19 -10.66 -0.26
CA TYR A 684 5.10 -9.57 -0.61
C TYR A 684 4.50 -8.78 -1.75
N PHE A 685 4.83 -7.49 -1.82
CA PHE A 685 4.37 -6.56 -2.85
C PHE A 685 5.57 -5.93 -3.54
N LEU A 686 5.32 -5.16 -4.60
CA LEU A 686 6.37 -4.57 -5.43
C LEU A 686 7.50 -3.89 -4.62
N PRO A 687 7.23 -3.09 -3.57
CA PRO A 687 8.30 -2.48 -2.79
C PRO A 687 9.23 -3.47 -2.09
N GLN A 688 8.70 -4.57 -1.51
CA GLN A 688 9.51 -5.60 -0.88
C GLN A 688 10.35 -6.37 -1.90
N LEU A 689 9.74 -6.71 -3.05
CA LEU A 689 10.45 -7.37 -4.14
C LEU A 689 11.66 -6.55 -4.61
N ILE A 690 11.46 -5.24 -4.81
CA ILE A 690 12.52 -4.33 -5.25
C ILE A 690 13.60 -4.19 -4.15
N SER A 691 13.21 -4.00 -2.89
CA SER A 691 14.18 -3.89 -1.79
C SER A 691 15.03 -5.15 -1.63
N SER A 692 14.43 -6.33 -1.79
CA SER A 692 15.15 -7.61 -1.75
C SER A 692 16.11 -7.77 -2.94
N ALA A 693 15.69 -7.36 -4.13
CA ALA A 693 16.51 -7.37 -5.33
C ALA A 693 17.72 -6.41 -5.22
N GLU A 694 17.53 -5.22 -4.66
CA GLU A 694 18.60 -4.26 -4.41
C GLU A 694 19.57 -4.77 -3.34
N ALA A 695 19.06 -5.36 -2.25
CA ALA A 695 19.90 -5.99 -1.23
C ALA A 695 20.76 -7.10 -1.84
N MET A 696 20.18 -7.97 -2.68
CA MET A 696 20.94 -8.99 -3.41
C MET A 696 22.01 -8.38 -4.31
N LYS A 697 21.68 -7.33 -5.07
CA LYS A 697 22.63 -6.63 -5.94
C LYS A 697 23.82 -6.06 -5.18
N LEU A 698 23.59 -5.44 -4.02
CA LEU A 698 24.64 -4.91 -3.15
C LEU A 698 25.54 -6.03 -2.61
N SER A 699 24.95 -7.16 -2.21
CA SER A 699 25.71 -8.35 -1.79
C SER A 699 26.58 -8.92 -2.91
N ILE A 700 26.00 -9.06 -4.13
CA ILE A 700 26.75 -9.50 -5.32
C ILE A 700 27.92 -8.57 -5.62
N GLY A 701 27.76 -7.25 -5.48
CA GLY A 701 28.84 -6.28 -5.67
C GLY A 701 30.03 -6.53 -4.72
N VAL A 702 29.77 -7.04 -3.50
CA VAL A 702 30.83 -7.47 -2.58
C VAL A 702 31.51 -8.79 -3.03
N LEU A 703 30.74 -9.72 -3.60
CA LEU A 703 31.20 -11.05 -4.00
C LEU A 703 31.89 -11.08 -5.38
N GLU A 704 31.50 -10.20 -6.31
CA GLU A 704 31.93 -10.17 -7.69
C GLU A 704 33.47 -10.18 -7.89
N PRO A 705 34.26 -9.37 -7.13
CA PRO A 705 35.70 -9.41 -7.25
C PRO A 705 36.34 -10.77 -6.87
N LEU A 706 35.64 -11.53 -6.01
CA LEU A 706 36.08 -12.85 -5.51
C LEU A 706 35.63 -13.97 -6.46
N LEU A 707 34.46 -13.83 -7.08
CA LEU A 707 33.94 -14.78 -8.08
C LEU A 707 34.70 -14.73 -9.40
N SER A 708 35.22 -13.57 -9.78
CA SER A 708 36.01 -13.37 -11.02
C SER A 708 37.38 -14.04 -10.98
N SER A 709 37.87 -14.47 -9.83
CA SER A 709 39.17 -15.16 -9.67
C SER A 709 39.10 -16.66 -9.89
N ASP A 710 37.96 -17.32 -9.87
CA ASP A 710 37.78 -18.75 -10.09
C ASP A 710 37.29 -19.01 -11.52
N GLY A 711 38.22 -18.96 -12.49
CA GLY A 711 37.92 -19.09 -13.91
C GLY A 711 37.05 -20.26 -14.33
N LYS A 712 35.79 -19.97 -14.58
CA LYS A 712 34.80 -20.44 -15.56
C LYS A 712 33.45 -19.89 -15.19
N GLN A 713 33.14 -18.65 -15.60
CA GLN A 713 31.74 -18.21 -15.71
C GLN A 713 31.18 -18.85 -16.97
N GLU A 714 30.24 -19.77 -16.81
CA GLU A 714 29.24 -20.00 -17.86
C GLU A 714 28.40 -18.69 -17.90
N LYS A 715 28.58 -17.90 -18.96
CA LYS A 715 27.78 -16.70 -19.19
C LYS A 715 26.33 -17.17 -19.31
N MET A 716 25.46 -16.62 -18.43
CA MET A 716 24.03 -16.83 -18.59
C MET A 716 23.58 -16.25 -19.95
N PRO A 717 22.61 -16.88 -20.60
CA PRO A 717 22.12 -16.42 -21.89
C PRO A 717 21.58 -14.97 -21.85
N VAL A 718 21.75 -14.26 -22.98
CA VAL A 718 21.23 -12.90 -23.14
C VAL A 718 19.72 -12.94 -23.35
N VAL A 719 19.01 -12.05 -22.70
CA VAL A 719 17.57 -11.78 -22.86
C VAL A 719 17.39 -10.37 -23.40
N VAL A 720 16.76 -10.22 -24.55
CA VAL A 720 16.30 -8.93 -25.06
C VAL A 720 14.85 -8.78 -24.62
N ILE A 721 14.52 -7.63 -23.97
CA ILE A 721 13.17 -7.36 -23.51
C ILE A 721 12.69 -5.99 -24.00
N ALA A 722 11.41 -5.91 -24.41
CA ALA A 722 10.81 -4.68 -24.90
C ALA A 722 9.31 -4.64 -24.61
N THR A 723 8.80 -3.43 -24.39
CA THR A 723 7.37 -3.16 -24.60
C THR A 723 7.18 -2.83 -26.08
N VAL A 724 6.24 -3.54 -26.71
CA VAL A 724 6.04 -3.48 -28.17
C VAL A 724 5.61 -2.11 -28.67
N GLU A 725 5.74 -1.88 -29.99
CA GLU A 725 5.38 -0.63 -30.66
C GLU A 725 3.95 -0.20 -30.31
N GLY A 726 3.77 1.09 -30.04
CA GLY A 726 2.49 1.71 -29.65
C GLY A 726 2.09 1.51 -28.19
N ASP A 727 2.86 0.73 -27.40
CA ASP A 727 2.61 0.55 -25.97
C ASP A 727 3.65 1.29 -25.13
N ILE A 728 3.15 2.18 -24.27
CA ILE A 728 3.99 3.02 -23.39
C ILE A 728 4.03 2.51 -21.95
N HIS A 729 3.32 1.44 -21.64
CA HIS A 729 3.20 0.87 -20.31
C HIS A 729 4.34 -0.13 -20.07
N ASP A 730 5.37 0.29 -19.36
CA ASP A 730 6.60 -0.50 -19.18
C ASP A 730 6.86 -0.98 -17.74
N ILE A 731 5.97 -0.68 -16.78
CA ILE A 731 6.15 -1.06 -15.37
C ILE A 731 6.30 -2.57 -15.22
N GLY A 732 5.39 -3.35 -15.83
CA GLY A 732 5.46 -4.82 -15.80
C GLY A 732 6.73 -5.35 -16.47
N LYS A 733 7.10 -4.81 -17.64
CA LYS A 733 8.34 -5.16 -18.34
C LYS A 733 9.59 -4.84 -17.50
N ASN A 734 9.61 -3.66 -16.84
CA ASN A 734 10.73 -3.27 -16.00
C ASN A 734 10.91 -4.22 -14.81
N LEU A 735 9.80 -4.70 -14.24
CA LEU A 735 9.79 -5.71 -13.19
C LEU A 735 10.36 -7.05 -13.69
N VAL A 736 9.93 -7.50 -14.86
CA VAL A 736 10.45 -8.70 -15.51
C VAL A 736 11.96 -8.57 -15.79
N ALA A 737 12.40 -7.43 -16.33
CA ALA A 737 13.81 -7.15 -16.58
C ALA A 737 14.64 -7.19 -15.29
N LEU A 738 14.12 -6.59 -14.20
CA LEU A 738 14.75 -6.62 -12.90
C LEU A 738 14.89 -8.05 -12.37
N MET A 739 13.81 -8.82 -12.41
CA MET A 739 13.82 -10.22 -11.97
C MET A 739 14.82 -11.06 -12.77
N LEU A 740 14.81 -10.98 -14.08
CA LEU A 740 15.76 -11.72 -14.93
C LEU A 740 17.21 -11.37 -14.62
N ARG A 741 17.54 -10.08 -14.42
CA ARG A 741 18.88 -9.65 -13.99
C ARG A 741 19.25 -10.24 -12.64
N ASN A 742 18.32 -10.29 -11.69
CA ASN A 742 18.56 -10.85 -10.36
C ASN A 742 18.82 -12.36 -10.40
N TYR A 743 18.28 -13.05 -11.37
CA TYR A 743 18.55 -14.47 -11.62
C TYR A 743 19.80 -14.72 -12.49
N GLY A 744 20.59 -13.69 -12.77
CA GLY A 744 21.89 -13.77 -13.44
C GLY A 744 21.83 -13.68 -14.95
N PHE A 745 20.67 -13.42 -15.57
CA PHE A 745 20.57 -13.20 -17.01
C PHE A 745 21.20 -11.85 -17.40
N GLU A 746 21.87 -11.82 -18.55
CA GLU A 746 22.27 -10.57 -19.19
C GLU A 746 21.04 -9.99 -19.92
N VAL A 747 20.44 -8.91 -19.38
CA VAL A 747 19.19 -8.34 -19.91
C VAL A 747 19.44 -7.04 -20.64
N ILE A 748 19.16 -7.05 -21.94
CA ILE A 748 19.15 -5.89 -22.83
C ILE A 748 17.71 -5.34 -22.87
N ASP A 749 17.48 -4.29 -22.14
CA ASP A 749 16.16 -3.64 -22.07
C ASP A 749 16.10 -2.52 -23.12
N LEU A 750 15.22 -2.67 -24.09
CA LEU A 750 15.05 -1.72 -25.20
C LEU A 750 14.08 -0.58 -24.86
N GLY A 751 13.42 -0.66 -23.69
CA GLY A 751 12.43 0.34 -23.26
C GLY A 751 11.02 0.03 -23.77
N LYS A 752 10.26 1.09 -23.99
CA LYS A 752 8.84 1.07 -24.39
C LYS A 752 8.69 1.60 -25.83
N ASP A 753 7.55 1.30 -26.46
CA ASP A 753 7.22 1.72 -27.82
C ASP A 753 8.32 1.35 -28.82
N VAL A 754 8.70 0.05 -28.81
CA VAL A 754 9.85 -0.41 -29.59
C VAL A 754 9.39 -1.10 -30.87
N PRO A 755 9.78 -0.54 -32.06
CA PRO A 755 9.47 -1.18 -33.33
C PRO A 755 10.06 -2.57 -33.45
N LYS A 756 9.33 -3.48 -34.09
CA LYS A 756 9.71 -4.90 -34.28
C LYS A 756 11.09 -5.07 -34.89
N GLU A 757 11.46 -4.26 -35.90
CA GLU A 757 12.76 -4.29 -36.55
C GLU A 757 13.90 -4.07 -35.56
N LYS A 758 13.70 -3.13 -34.60
CA LYS A 758 14.68 -2.83 -33.57
C LYS A 758 14.83 -3.96 -32.56
N ILE A 759 13.72 -4.62 -32.20
CA ILE A 759 13.73 -5.80 -31.30
C ILE A 759 14.54 -6.94 -31.97
N ILE A 760 14.22 -7.25 -33.21
CA ILE A 760 14.89 -8.30 -33.96
C ILE A 760 16.38 -8.00 -34.22
N GLN A 761 16.69 -6.73 -34.52
CA GLN A 761 18.08 -6.31 -34.70
C GLN A 761 18.87 -6.47 -33.39
N ALA A 762 18.33 -6.01 -32.24
CA ALA A 762 18.98 -6.17 -30.95
C ALA A 762 19.18 -7.66 -30.58
N ALA A 763 18.21 -8.51 -30.85
CA ALA A 763 18.32 -9.93 -30.60
C ALA A 763 19.47 -10.58 -31.43
N LYS A 764 19.65 -10.16 -32.67
CA LYS A 764 20.77 -10.61 -33.52
C LYS A 764 22.13 -10.09 -33.04
N GLU A 765 22.20 -8.78 -32.76
CA GLU A 765 23.45 -8.11 -32.33
C GLU A 765 24.01 -8.70 -31.05
N HIS A 766 23.12 -9.02 -30.09
CA HIS A 766 23.52 -9.56 -28.81
C HIS A 766 23.46 -11.09 -28.70
N GLY A 767 23.02 -11.78 -29.74
CA GLY A 767 22.88 -13.24 -29.73
C GLY A 767 21.91 -13.71 -28.65
N ALA A 768 20.75 -13.05 -28.55
CA ALA A 768 19.79 -13.30 -27.50
C ALA A 768 19.24 -14.74 -27.55
N GLY A 769 19.27 -15.44 -26.43
CA GLY A 769 18.60 -16.72 -26.27
C GLY A 769 17.10 -16.58 -26.08
N ILE A 770 16.65 -15.41 -25.54
CA ILE A 770 15.23 -15.10 -25.34
C ILE A 770 14.93 -13.69 -25.81
N ILE A 771 13.75 -13.51 -26.39
CA ILE A 771 13.08 -12.25 -26.65
C ILE A 771 11.84 -12.19 -25.76
N GLY A 772 11.79 -11.25 -24.81
CA GLY A 772 10.66 -10.99 -23.94
C GLY A 772 9.83 -9.80 -24.46
N LEU A 773 8.55 -10.01 -24.70
CA LEU A 773 7.64 -8.98 -25.19
C LEU A 773 6.57 -8.67 -24.15
N SER A 774 6.32 -7.38 -23.91
CA SER A 774 5.29 -6.90 -22.99
C SER A 774 4.27 -6.03 -23.73
N ALA A 775 2.98 -6.22 -23.43
CA ALA A 775 1.90 -5.32 -23.83
C ALA A 775 0.86 -5.23 -22.71
N LEU A 776 0.47 -4.01 -22.37
CA LEU A 776 -0.58 -3.75 -21.37
C LEU A 776 -1.91 -3.40 -22.04
N MET A 777 -1.85 -2.90 -23.28
CA MET A 777 -3.04 -2.57 -24.06
C MET A 777 -3.31 -3.67 -25.07
N THR A 778 -4.56 -4.02 -25.18
CA THR A 778 -5.01 -5.02 -26.16
C THR A 778 -4.85 -4.55 -27.62
N THR A 779 -4.83 -3.24 -27.85
CA THR A 779 -4.54 -2.64 -29.16
C THR A 779 -3.11 -2.85 -29.63
N THR A 780 -2.18 -3.05 -28.70
CA THR A 780 -0.75 -3.25 -28.98
C THR A 780 -0.32 -4.72 -28.98
N MET A 781 -1.19 -5.63 -28.53
CA MET A 781 -0.91 -7.08 -28.57
C MET A 781 -0.60 -7.59 -30.00
N GLN A 782 -1.19 -6.99 -31.03
CA GLN A 782 -0.91 -7.37 -32.42
C GLN A 782 0.55 -7.19 -32.83
N GLU A 783 1.23 -6.21 -32.22
CA GLU A 783 2.64 -5.98 -32.48
C GLU A 783 3.53 -7.14 -31.99
N MET A 784 3.08 -7.87 -30.94
CA MET A 784 3.75 -9.11 -30.53
C MET A 784 3.74 -10.15 -31.66
N ARG A 785 2.60 -10.32 -32.34
CA ARG A 785 2.47 -11.21 -33.52
C ARG A 785 3.45 -10.80 -34.60
N HIS A 786 3.51 -9.53 -34.96
CA HIS A 786 4.42 -9.01 -35.96
C HIS A 786 5.90 -9.24 -35.61
N VAL A 787 6.27 -9.18 -34.32
CA VAL A 787 7.63 -9.53 -33.86
C VAL A 787 7.89 -11.02 -34.02
N VAL A 788 6.93 -11.89 -33.65
CA VAL A 788 7.05 -13.35 -33.79
C VAL A 788 7.18 -13.74 -35.25
N GLU A 789 6.33 -13.19 -36.13
CA GLU A 789 6.38 -13.43 -37.57
C GLU A 789 7.74 -13.01 -38.17
N LEU A 790 8.20 -11.81 -37.85
CA LEU A 790 9.49 -11.29 -38.33
C LEU A 790 10.67 -12.12 -37.81
N ALA A 791 10.63 -12.59 -36.55
CA ALA A 791 11.65 -13.46 -36.00
C ALA A 791 11.76 -14.78 -36.76
N HIS A 792 10.60 -15.39 -37.11
CA HIS A 792 10.53 -16.61 -37.90
C HIS A 792 10.98 -16.39 -39.34
N GLU A 793 10.55 -15.31 -40.00
CA GLU A 793 10.97 -14.94 -41.35
C GLU A 793 12.49 -14.78 -41.47
N GLU A 794 13.11 -14.21 -40.44
CA GLU A 794 14.54 -13.97 -40.40
C GLU A 794 15.35 -15.13 -39.80
N GLY A 795 14.66 -16.23 -39.42
CA GLY A 795 15.29 -17.49 -38.99
C GLY A 795 16.02 -17.37 -37.67
N LEU A 796 15.53 -16.58 -36.70
CA LEU A 796 16.12 -16.49 -35.37
C LEU A 796 15.84 -17.75 -34.54
N ASP A 797 16.88 -18.24 -33.86
CA ASP A 797 16.76 -19.37 -32.92
C ASP A 797 16.33 -18.93 -31.51
N SER A 798 16.17 -17.62 -31.28
CA SER A 798 15.76 -17.04 -30.00
C SER A 798 14.34 -17.51 -29.61
N LYS A 799 14.15 -17.87 -28.33
CA LYS A 799 12.83 -18.22 -27.78
C LYS A 799 12.02 -16.94 -27.46
N ILE A 800 10.76 -16.92 -27.83
CA ILE A 800 9.91 -15.74 -27.64
C ILE A 800 8.93 -15.99 -26.49
N ILE A 801 9.05 -15.18 -25.45
CA ILE A 801 8.15 -15.16 -24.28
C ILE A 801 7.32 -13.88 -24.34
N ILE A 802 6.00 -14.02 -24.19
CA ILE A 802 5.08 -12.89 -24.15
C ILE A 802 4.43 -12.78 -22.76
N GLY A 803 4.12 -11.55 -22.34
CA GLY A 803 3.47 -11.29 -21.08
C GLY A 803 2.85 -9.89 -21.06
N GLY A 804 2.07 -9.61 -19.99
CA GLY A 804 1.37 -8.36 -19.80
C GLY A 804 -0.09 -8.60 -19.38
N ALA A 805 -0.74 -7.59 -18.80
CA ALA A 805 -2.05 -7.73 -18.13
C ALA A 805 -3.17 -8.21 -19.06
N VAL A 806 -3.03 -8.00 -20.36
CA VAL A 806 -4.04 -8.39 -21.37
C VAL A 806 -3.65 -9.64 -22.16
N VAL A 807 -2.45 -10.18 -21.94
CA VAL A 807 -1.90 -11.32 -22.66
C VAL A 807 -2.35 -12.62 -21.99
N THR A 808 -2.67 -13.66 -22.78
CA THR A 808 -3.11 -14.96 -22.29
C THR A 808 -2.30 -16.10 -22.92
N GLN A 809 -2.37 -17.31 -22.33
CA GLN A 809 -1.76 -18.51 -22.92
C GLN A 809 -2.35 -18.82 -24.32
N ASP A 810 -3.68 -18.69 -24.47
CA ASP A 810 -4.34 -18.95 -25.75
C ASP A 810 -3.82 -18.01 -26.86
N TYR A 811 -3.52 -16.75 -26.50
CA TYR A 811 -2.91 -15.81 -27.45
C TYR A 811 -1.47 -16.17 -27.80
N ALA A 812 -0.67 -16.63 -26.81
CA ALA A 812 0.68 -17.12 -27.09
C ALA A 812 0.68 -18.30 -28.09
N ASP A 813 -0.26 -19.23 -27.87
CA ASP A 813 -0.43 -20.40 -28.75
C ASP A 813 -0.89 -19.98 -30.16
N GLU A 814 -1.80 -19.01 -30.27
CA GLU A 814 -2.32 -18.44 -31.51
C GLU A 814 -1.22 -17.80 -32.34
N ILE A 815 -0.35 -16.98 -31.74
CA ILE A 815 0.74 -16.31 -32.48
C ILE A 815 2.01 -17.13 -32.59
N HIS A 816 1.99 -18.39 -32.09
CA HIS A 816 3.14 -19.29 -32.06
C HIS A 816 4.35 -18.75 -31.28
N ALA A 817 4.12 -18.01 -30.17
CA ALA A 817 5.17 -17.70 -29.23
C ALA A 817 5.62 -18.97 -28.48
N ASP A 818 6.89 -19.03 -28.04
CA ASP A 818 7.42 -20.18 -27.31
C ASP A 818 6.85 -20.31 -25.88
N GLY A 819 6.23 -19.24 -25.35
CA GLY A 819 5.52 -19.31 -24.10
C GLY A 819 4.92 -17.99 -23.62
N TYR A 820 3.97 -18.13 -22.72
CA TYR A 820 3.32 -17.05 -21.99
C TYR A 820 3.74 -17.06 -20.53
N ALA A 821 4.00 -15.88 -19.99
CA ALA A 821 4.26 -15.68 -18.58
C ALA A 821 3.25 -14.69 -18.00
N LYS A 822 2.51 -15.13 -16.97
CA LYS A 822 1.46 -14.32 -16.32
C LYS A 822 2.03 -13.22 -15.42
N ASP A 823 3.26 -13.42 -14.93
CA ASP A 823 3.94 -12.51 -14.01
C ASP A 823 5.47 -12.60 -14.15
N ALA A 824 6.19 -11.75 -13.42
CA ALA A 824 7.64 -11.66 -13.51
C ALA A 824 8.37 -12.91 -13.01
N ALA A 825 7.85 -13.58 -11.97
CA ALA A 825 8.44 -14.82 -11.46
C ALA A 825 8.22 -15.99 -12.44
N ASP A 826 7.03 -16.05 -13.07
CA ASP A 826 6.72 -17.02 -14.09
C ASP A 826 7.61 -16.86 -15.33
N THR A 827 7.92 -15.61 -15.71
CA THR A 827 8.85 -15.31 -16.80
C THR A 827 10.22 -15.93 -16.54
N VAL A 828 10.74 -15.83 -15.32
CA VAL A 828 12.05 -16.43 -14.97
C VAL A 828 11.99 -17.95 -15.02
N ARG A 829 10.94 -18.59 -14.48
CA ARG A 829 10.75 -20.05 -14.55
C ARG A 829 10.67 -20.53 -16.00
N LEU A 830 9.90 -19.83 -16.82
CA LEU A 830 9.72 -20.13 -18.23
C LEU A 830 11.03 -19.96 -19.01
N ALA A 831 11.76 -18.87 -18.77
CA ALA A 831 13.06 -18.62 -19.39
C ALA A 831 14.07 -19.73 -19.08
N LYS A 832 14.21 -20.14 -17.83
CA LYS A 832 15.06 -21.27 -17.42
C LYS A 832 14.67 -22.58 -18.12
N ARG A 833 13.37 -22.86 -18.18
CA ARG A 833 12.82 -24.05 -18.84
C ARG A 833 13.12 -24.08 -20.33
N LEU A 834 12.88 -22.98 -21.04
CA LEU A 834 13.08 -22.87 -22.48
C LEU A 834 14.57 -22.97 -22.90
N LEU A 835 15.47 -22.53 -22.03
CA LEU A 835 16.90 -22.58 -22.21
C LEU A 835 17.55 -23.87 -21.68
N GLY A 836 16.77 -24.81 -21.12
CA GLY A 836 17.28 -26.05 -20.56
C GLY A 836 18.13 -25.91 -19.31
N LEU A 837 17.95 -24.82 -18.55
CA LEU A 837 18.68 -24.46 -17.32
C LEU A 837 18.01 -24.97 -16.03
N ASN A 838 17.07 -25.91 -16.11
CA ASN A 838 16.43 -26.49 -14.93
C ASN A 838 17.43 -27.34 -14.14
N GLU A 839 17.51 -27.14 -12.83
CA GLU A 839 18.17 -28.07 -11.92
C GLU A 839 17.51 -29.44 -12.02
N GLU A 840 18.32 -30.49 -12.21
CA GLU A 840 17.87 -31.87 -12.15
C GLU A 840 17.16 -32.13 -10.82
N THR A 841 15.87 -32.40 -10.89
CA THR A 841 15.15 -33.09 -9.82
C THR A 841 15.79 -34.46 -9.65
N GLN A 842 16.64 -34.61 -8.63
CA GLN A 842 17.08 -35.93 -8.17
C GLN A 842 15.86 -36.75 -7.71
N GLY A 843 15.59 -37.77 -8.45
CA GLY A 843 15.18 -39.06 -7.91
C GLY A 843 13.70 -39.32 -7.71
N ASP A 844 13.03 -39.85 -8.74
CA ASP A 844 12.12 -40.97 -8.54
C ASP A 844 12.48 -42.11 -9.50
N SER A 845 13.47 -42.90 -9.08
CA SER A 845 13.65 -44.27 -9.57
C SER A 845 13.12 -45.22 -8.50
N HIS A 846 11.85 -45.54 -8.56
CA HIS A 846 11.44 -46.87 -8.08
C HIS A 846 10.60 -47.55 -9.17
N GLY A 847 11.31 -48.52 -9.75
CA GLY A 847 10.77 -49.38 -10.76
C GLY A 847 9.68 -50.31 -10.23
N ASN A 848 8.82 -50.62 -11.14
CA ASN A 848 7.93 -51.76 -11.09
C ASN A 848 8.75 -53.09 -10.95
N GLU A 849 8.41 -53.88 -9.94
CA GLU A 849 8.14 -55.30 -10.06
C GLU A 849 7.05 -55.69 -9.05
#